data_02398d0de83e8efc389c7a8c2a23d957
#
_entry.id   02398d0de83e8efc389c7a8c2a23d957
#
_cell.length_a   1.000
_cell.length_b   1.000
_cell.length_c   1.000
_cell.angle_alpha   90.00
_cell.angle_beta   90.00
_cell.angle_gamma   90.00
#
_symmetry.space_group_name_H-M   'P 1'
#
loop_
_entity.id
_entity.type
_entity.pdbx_description
1 polymer ?
#
loop_
_entity_poly.entity_id
_entity_poly.type
_entity_poly.pdbx_seq_one_letter_code
_entity_poly.pdbx_strand_id
1 'polypeptide(L)'
;MFRSRFLTFVVFVSMVMALVPLSQPAAAVSSTIVISQVYGGGGNSGATFKNDFIELFNRGGAVVTVTGWSVQYASSAGTSWQVTSLSGTIQPGQYYLVQEAQGAGGTTNLPTPDATGTIPMSATGAKVALVNSTTALTGSGCPFSAAVVDFVGYDGANCAETTATPALTNTTAAIRKAEGCTETDSNVADFVTGAPSPRNTASPLHFCTGDNAPAVSATSPLAGATDVAFNTDVAVTFSEAVNVSSAWYTIACATSGSHTAVQSGGPTTFTLDPTTDFAFSESCTATVLASEVSDQDTVDPPNNMSANYEFSFTTEGPPPPPTFIHEIQGAAHISPVSGMTFGNVPGIVTAKRSNGFYLQDPNPDSDPATSEAIFVFTMSAPASITVGDAVRVKATVSEFRPGGATTANLTTTELISPTTTVLSHANALPPATVIGLGGRMPPTSVIEDDASSGDVETSGVFDPASDGLDFYESLEAMLVQINDPVITGPTNSFNEIPVLPDNGSWAGPRTAHGGILYSYEDGNPERIIVDDAIVSIPGGLNVGDHFAGFLTGVVDYNFGLFLVELTQTPIRVPGPLTKETTIVPTVNDLTVATFNVENLDPGDGAAKFNALAGLIVNNMKSPDLIAVEEVQDNNGATNNGVVDPSGTISTLITAITAAGGPTYDYRQINPVNNQDGGEPGGNIRQIFMFRTDRGLSFVDRPGGDSTTATTVTNAGGTAQLSFSPGRIDPTNSAWNSSRKPLAAEFLFNGQRLYVIANHFNSKGGDFPLTGRFQPQTLPPAGLRPSEAQRHQQATIEADFVQQIRNVDASANVVVLGDLNDFEFSETIHILEAAGLTDLYDSLPLAERYSYVFEGNSQTLDHILVSGSLADRTTFDVVHVNAEFADQASDHDPSVARIVMNNEATLCALAQRVVAKDGVATSLCAKLDNAAAARNRGNLKAAQNMLKAFTNEVDAQRAKAITTGDADLLILLASRL
;
A
#
# COMPACT_ATOMS: atom_id res chain seq x y z
N MET A 1 25.51 28.28 -15.38
CA MET A 1 25.33 29.67 -15.78
C MET A 1 23.92 29.89 -16.23
N PHE A 2 23.16 30.57 -15.54
CA PHE A 2 22.28 31.69 -15.72
C PHE A 2 21.32 31.81 -14.54
N ARG A 3 21.34 33.03 -14.01
CA ARG A 3 20.73 33.42 -12.73
C ARG A 3 19.23 33.74 -12.84
N SER A 4 18.50 33.36 -11.82
CA SER A 4 17.23 33.87 -11.32
C SER A 4 17.16 35.40 -11.27
N ARG A 5 15.95 35.97 -11.50
CA ARG A 5 15.54 37.28 -10.97
C ARG A 5 14.12 37.18 -10.40
N PHE A 6 14.05 37.30 -9.08
CA PHE A 6 12.84 37.67 -8.33
C PHE A 6 12.52 39.14 -8.58
N LEU A 7 11.27 39.48 -8.83
CA LEU A 7 10.78 40.84 -8.84
C LEU A 7 9.78 41.02 -7.69
N THR A 8 10.23 41.75 -6.67
CA THR A 8 9.41 42.16 -5.51
C THR A 8 8.66 43.43 -5.88
N PHE A 9 7.31 43.41 -5.79
CA PHE A 9 6.47 44.61 -5.90
C PHE A 9 6.18 45.13 -4.49
N VAL A 10 6.72 46.30 -4.17
CA VAL A 10 6.40 47.10 -2.96
C VAL A 10 5.38 48.14 -3.37
N VAL A 11 4.20 48.09 -2.79
CA VAL A 11 3.18 49.16 -2.88
C VAL A 11 3.28 50.03 -1.63
N PHE A 12 3.66 51.28 -1.79
CA PHE A 12 3.53 52.33 -0.79
C PHE A 12 2.09 52.80 -0.71
N VAL A 13 1.46 52.65 0.44
CA VAL A 13 0.20 53.35 0.76
C VAL A 13 0.51 54.43 1.80
N SER A 14 0.32 55.68 1.40
CA SER A 14 0.47 56.87 2.22
C SER A 14 -0.60 56.92 3.29
N MET A 15 -0.19 57.08 4.54
CA MET A 15 -0.97 57.22 5.75
C MET A 15 -1.46 58.66 5.88
N VAL A 16 -2.74 58.92 5.60
CA VAL A 16 -3.42 60.14 6.03
C VAL A 16 -4.03 59.88 7.40
N MET A 17 -3.48 60.53 8.44
CA MET A 17 -3.97 60.48 9.83
C MET A 17 -5.15 61.45 9.94
N ALA A 18 -6.38 60.95 9.90
CA ALA A 18 -7.56 61.69 10.31
C ALA A 18 -7.80 61.41 11.81
N LEU A 19 -7.77 62.44 12.63
CA LEU A 19 -8.24 62.36 14.03
C LEU A 19 -9.74 62.02 14.04
N VAL A 20 -10.05 60.80 14.41
CA VAL A 20 -11.41 60.41 14.78
C VAL A 20 -11.51 60.55 16.31
N PRO A 21 -12.52 61.27 16.86
CA PRO A 21 -12.72 61.29 18.30
C PRO A 21 -13.01 59.88 18.78
N LEU A 22 -12.40 59.47 19.89
CA LEU A 22 -12.69 58.24 20.60
C LEU A 22 -14.16 58.26 21.03
N SER A 23 -15.04 57.63 20.25
CA SER A 23 -16.37 57.27 20.73
C SER A 23 -16.18 56.20 21.80
N GLN A 24 -16.77 56.45 22.99
CA GLN A 24 -16.95 55.39 23.97
C GLN A 24 -17.64 54.20 23.29
N PRO A 25 -17.28 52.97 23.67
CA PRO A 25 -18.03 51.84 23.16
C PRO A 25 -19.49 52.00 23.54
N ALA A 26 -20.35 52.04 22.56
CA ALA A 26 -21.77 51.95 22.75
C ALA A 26 -22.10 50.66 23.47
N ALA A 27 -22.90 50.71 24.51
CA ALA A 27 -23.49 49.52 25.08
C ALA A 27 -24.25 48.80 23.94
N ALA A 28 -24.16 47.52 23.85
CA ALA A 28 -24.83 46.78 22.79
C ALA A 28 -26.32 46.63 23.18
N VAL A 29 -27.21 47.05 22.30
CA VAL A 29 -28.66 46.75 22.44
C VAL A 29 -28.84 45.25 22.62
N SER A 30 -29.34 44.82 23.76
CA SER A 30 -29.59 43.38 23.98
C SER A 30 -30.77 42.93 23.13
N SER A 31 -30.48 42.13 22.11
CA SER A 31 -31.52 41.59 21.24
C SER A 31 -32.20 40.30 21.80
N THR A 32 -31.70 39.79 22.91
CA THR A 32 -32.15 38.50 23.48
C THR A 32 -32.63 38.62 24.91
N ILE A 33 -31.76 38.50 25.91
CA ILE A 33 -32.14 38.61 27.33
C ILE A 33 -31.95 40.02 27.83
N VAL A 34 -32.96 40.57 28.49
CA VAL A 34 -32.91 41.88 29.15
C VAL A 34 -33.31 41.77 30.64
N ILE A 35 -32.87 42.72 31.44
CA ILE A 35 -33.38 42.94 32.80
C ILE A 35 -34.75 43.63 32.67
N SER A 36 -35.81 42.91 33.05
CA SER A 36 -37.18 43.42 32.92
C SER A 36 -37.67 44.13 34.18
N GLN A 37 -37.19 43.74 35.38
CA GLN A 37 -37.47 44.48 36.61
C GLN A 37 -36.26 44.49 37.54
N VAL A 38 -36.12 45.60 38.28
CA VAL A 38 -35.18 45.72 39.41
C VAL A 38 -35.90 46.25 40.62
N TYR A 39 -35.87 45.52 41.73
CA TYR A 39 -36.49 45.90 43.00
C TYR A 39 -35.52 45.72 44.17
N GLY A 40 -34.98 46.78 44.70
CA GLY A 40 -34.03 46.75 45.82
C GLY A 40 -34.69 47.24 47.15
N GLY A 41 -36.01 47.31 47.22
CA GLY A 41 -36.75 47.71 48.39
C GLY A 41 -37.20 46.58 49.30
N GLY A 42 -36.88 45.34 48.90
CA GLY A 42 -37.34 44.17 49.60
C GLY A 42 -36.88 44.06 51.04
N GLY A 43 -37.76 43.62 51.91
CA GLY A 43 -37.44 43.48 53.30
C GLY A 43 -37.24 44.79 54.12
N ASN A 44 -37.38 45.95 53.52
CA ASN A 44 -37.34 47.23 54.19
C ASN A 44 -38.67 47.55 54.86
N SER A 45 -38.71 48.53 55.77
CA SER A 45 -39.95 48.98 56.42
C SER A 45 -40.94 49.51 55.39
N GLY A 46 -42.14 48.97 55.32
CA GLY A 46 -43.16 49.32 54.36
C GLY A 46 -43.03 48.72 52.97
N ALA A 47 -42.05 47.83 52.71
CA ALA A 47 -41.88 47.14 51.47
C ALA A 47 -43.02 46.15 51.20
N THR A 48 -43.29 45.87 49.89
CA THR A 48 -44.29 44.92 49.47
C THR A 48 -43.72 43.46 49.63
N PHE A 49 -42.55 43.21 49.13
CA PHE A 49 -41.93 41.90 49.19
C PHE A 49 -40.84 41.82 50.24
N LYS A 50 -40.63 40.56 50.77
CA LYS A 50 -39.60 40.27 51.77
C LYS A 50 -38.20 40.31 51.26
N ASN A 51 -38.03 40.09 49.98
CA ASN A 51 -36.73 39.97 49.29
C ASN A 51 -36.56 41.03 48.22
N ASP A 52 -35.32 41.45 48.02
CA ASP A 52 -34.92 42.15 46.81
C ASP A 52 -34.98 41.13 45.64
N PHE A 53 -35.18 41.60 44.39
CA PHE A 53 -35.18 40.78 43.24
C PHE A 53 -34.76 41.51 41.97
N ILE A 54 -34.27 40.67 41.00
CA ILE A 54 -34.00 41.06 39.61
C ILE A 54 -34.79 40.10 38.71
N GLU A 55 -35.52 40.63 37.76
CA GLU A 55 -36.25 39.83 36.79
C GLU A 55 -35.60 39.99 35.42
N LEU A 56 -35.39 38.87 34.75
CA LEU A 56 -34.90 38.81 33.36
C LEU A 56 -36.03 38.41 32.43
N PHE A 57 -35.93 38.76 31.14
CA PHE A 57 -36.91 38.42 30.12
C PHE A 57 -36.23 38.12 28.81
N ASN A 58 -36.65 37.06 28.16
CA ASN A 58 -36.18 36.71 26.82
C ASN A 58 -37.10 37.36 25.76
N ARG A 59 -36.66 38.51 25.24
CA ARG A 59 -37.34 39.24 24.17
C ARG A 59 -37.02 38.73 22.76
N GLY A 60 -36.09 37.80 22.63
CA GLY A 60 -35.66 37.20 21.39
C GLY A 60 -36.50 36.00 20.97
N GLY A 61 -36.38 35.57 19.70
CA GLY A 61 -37.10 34.44 19.15
C GLY A 61 -36.45 33.06 19.35
N ALA A 62 -35.34 32.98 20.14
CA ALA A 62 -34.66 31.73 20.40
C ALA A 62 -34.42 31.45 21.87
N VAL A 63 -34.31 30.18 22.25
CA VAL A 63 -33.96 29.74 23.61
C VAL A 63 -32.56 30.21 23.96
N VAL A 64 -32.39 30.83 25.14
CA VAL A 64 -31.08 31.27 25.62
C VAL A 64 -30.66 30.48 26.85
N THR A 65 -29.48 29.89 26.84
CA THR A 65 -28.88 29.23 28.00
C THR A 65 -28.17 30.26 28.87
N VAL A 66 -28.65 30.45 30.10
CA VAL A 66 -28.04 31.36 31.08
C VAL A 66 -27.15 30.66 32.08
N THR A 67 -26.92 29.39 31.98
CA THR A 67 -25.94 28.66 32.81
C THR A 67 -24.52 29.22 32.57
N GLY A 68 -23.89 29.66 33.67
CA GLY A 68 -22.60 30.33 33.62
C GLY A 68 -22.69 31.86 33.48
N TRP A 69 -23.89 32.41 33.39
CA TRP A 69 -24.14 33.86 33.49
C TRP A 69 -24.34 34.31 34.93
N SER A 70 -24.42 35.60 35.15
CA SER A 70 -24.72 36.17 36.46
C SER A 70 -25.49 37.50 36.35
N VAL A 71 -26.33 37.81 37.36
CA VAL A 71 -26.68 39.16 37.64
C VAL A 71 -25.68 39.73 38.65
N GLN A 72 -25.28 40.97 38.47
CA GLN A 72 -24.28 41.60 39.31
C GLN A 72 -24.77 42.97 39.77
N TYR A 73 -24.51 43.30 41.01
CA TYR A 73 -24.98 44.53 41.66
C TYR A 73 -23.81 45.32 42.21
N ALA A 74 -23.88 46.63 42.08
CA ALA A 74 -23.03 47.57 42.83
C ALA A 74 -23.86 48.83 43.31
N SER A 75 -23.48 49.46 44.42
CA SER A 75 -24.09 50.67 44.83
C SER A 75 -23.88 51.79 43.81
N SER A 76 -24.67 52.88 43.93
CA SER A 76 -24.72 53.98 42.94
C SER A 76 -23.35 54.54 42.53
N ALA A 77 -22.42 54.70 43.44
CA ALA A 77 -21.05 55.16 43.24
C ALA A 77 -20.01 54.00 43.38
N GLY A 78 -20.43 52.76 43.67
CA GLY A 78 -19.57 51.61 43.99
C GLY A 78 -18.82 51.08 42.80
N THR A 79 -17.65 50.49 43.05
CA THR A 79 -16.82 49.80 42.05
C THR A 79 -16.63 48.36 42.40
N SER A 80 -17.19 47.89 43.52
CA SER A 80 -17.14 46.44 43.90
C SER A 80 -18.49 45.82 43.56
N TRP A 81 -18.43 44.79 42.76
CA TRP A 81 -19.60 44.09 42.24
C TRP A 81 -19.85 42.80 43.01
N GLN A 82 -21.08 42.64 43.51
CA GLN A 82 -21.57 41.39 44.06
C GLN A 82 -22.25 40.58 42.98
N VAL A 83 -22.15 39.26 43.05
CA VAL A 83 -22.50 38.35 41.95
C VAL A 83 -23.49 37.28 42.41
N THR A 84 -24.60 37.15 41.69
CA THR A 84 -25.49 35.97 41.77
C THR A 84 -25.42 35.17 40.46
N SER A 85 -24.97 33.94 40.56
CA SER A 85 -24.83 33.03 39.37
C SER A 85 -26.19 32.51 38.90
N LEU A 86 -26.36 32.43 37.59
CA LEU A 86 -27.56 31.93 36.93
C LEU A 86 -27.35 30.50 36.37
N SER A 87 -28.43 29.75 36.19
CA SER A 87 -28.44 28.45 35.62
C SER A 87 -29.75 28.12 34.87
N GLY A 88 -29.72 27.21 33.93
CA GLY A 88 -30.89 26.82 33.14
C GLY A 88 -31.00 27.57 31.81
N THR A 89 -32.22 27.61 31.27
CA THR A 89 -32.56 28.23 29.99
C THR A 89 -33.79 29.11 30.12
N ILE A 90 -33.88 30.18 29.30
CA ILE A 90 -35.04 31.05 29.20
C ILE A 90 -35.60 30.93 27.79
N GLN A 91 -36.84 30.47 27.68
CA GLN A 91 -37.53 30.30 26.39
C GLN A 91 -37.88 31.68 25.80
N PRO A 92 -38.14 31.78 24.50
CA PRO A 92 -38.72 33.01 23.93
C PRO A 92 -39.94 33.47 24.70
N GLY A 93 -40.04 34.75 25.00
CA GLY A 93 -41.15 35.35 25.77
C GLY A 93 -41.23 34.98 27.25
N GLN A 94 -40.27 34.22 27.77
CA GLN A 94 -40.27 33.74 29.15
C GLN A 94 -39.53 34.71 30.09
N TYR A 95 -40.08 34.84 31.33
CA TYR A 95 -39.43 35.57 32.40
C TYR A 95 -38.57 34.63 33.26
N TYR A 96 -37.62 35.21 34.00
CA TYR A 96 -36.73 34.49 34.92
C TYR A 96 -36.46 35.33 36.16
N LEU A 97 -36.84 34.81 37.33
CA LEU A 97 -36.78 35.55 38.60
C LEU A 97 -35.54 35.19 39.41
N VAL A 98 -34.76 36.22 39.72
CA VAL A 98 -33.60 36.10 40.61
C VAL A 98 -33.95 36.74 41.95
N GLN A 99 -34.15 35.95 42.99
CA GLN A 99 -34.33 36.41 44.36
C GLN A 99 -32.98 36.80 44.94
N GLU A 100 -32.96 37.98 45.61
CA GLU A 100 -31.80 38.46 46.34
C GLU A 100 -32.08 38.56 47.85
N ALA A 101 -31.32 39.40 48.63
CA ALA A 101 -31.36 39.42 50.06
C ALA A 101 -32.76 39.58 50.64
N GLN A 102 -33.02 38.90 51.76
CA GLN A 102 -34.21 39.05 52.59
C GLN A 102 -33.95 40.05 53.73
N GLY A 103 -34.88 40.91 53.93
CA GLY A 103 -34.88 41.83 55.12
C GLY A 103 -35.94 41.47 56.13
N ALA A 104 -36.01 42.27 57.20
CA ALA A 104 -36.96 42.05 58.30
C ALA A 104 -38.37 42.64 58.04
N GLY A 105 -38.51 43.50 57.05
CA GLY A 105 -39.77 44.11 56.58
C GLY A 105 -40.38 43.30 55.41
N GLY A 106 -41.42 43.84 54.75
CA GLY A 106 -42.15 43.24 53.68
C GLY A 106 -43.19 42.21 54.20
N THR A 107 -44.28 42.12 53.47
CA THR A 107 -45.40 41.21 53.85
C THR A 107 -45.57 40.02 52.95
N THR A 108 -45.12 40.09 51.72
CA THR A 108 -45.36 39.11 50.68
C THR A 108 -44.07 38.37 50.31
N ASN A 109 -44.12 37.05 50.14
CA ASN A 109 -43.03 36.30 49.57
C ASN A 109 -43.01 36.53 48.05
N LEU A 110 -41.84 36.41 47.43
CA LEU A 110 -41.71 36.32 45.95
C LEU A 110 -42.38 35.00 45.42
N PRO A 111 -42.83 34.95 44.16
CA PRO A 111 -43.03 33.70 43.45
C PRO A 111 -41.79 32.83 43.59
N THR A 112 -41.92 31.51 43.36
CA THR A 112 -40.76 30.60 43.40
C THR A 112 -39.65 31.12 42.50
N PRO A 113 -38.51 31.54 43.05
CA PRO A 113 -37.44 32.11 42.20
C PRO A 113 -36.73 31.02 41.34
N ASP A 114 -36.29 31.40 40.18
CA ASP A 114 -35.54 30.54 39.28
C ASP A 114 -34.03 30.50 39.65
N ALA A 115 -33.55 31.54 40.30
CA ALA A 115 -32.24 31.60 40.95
C ALA A 115 -32.31 32.33 42.29
N THR A 116 -31.37 32.05 43.21
CA THR A 116 -31.30 32.68 44.53
C THR A 116 -29.92 33.19 44.84
N GLY A 117 -29.85 34.47 45.24
CA GLY A 117 -28.67 35.14 45.74
C GLY A 117 -28.91 35.72 47.13
N THR A 118 -27.97 36.52 47.62
CA THR A 118 -27.98 37.14 48.91
C THR A 118 -27.54 38.59 48.87
N ILE A 119 -27.60 39.21 47.73
CA ILE A 119 -27.14 40.57 47.49
C ILE A 119 -28.13 41.53 48.10
N PRO A 120 -27.75 42.39 49.17
CA PRO A 120 -28.61 43.41 49.65
C PRO A 120 -28.60 44.65 48.73
N MET A 121 -29.71 44.83 48.04
CA MET A 121 -29.83 45.91 47.04
C MET A 121 -30.35 47.18 47.66
N SER A 122 -29.93 48.33 47.12
CA SER A 122 -30.43 49.68 47.60
C SER A 122 -31.85 49.89 47.09
N ALA A 123 -32.69 50.35 47.95
CA ALA A 123 -34.08 50.76 47.64
C ALA A 123 -34.20 52.05 46.79
N THR A 124 -33.15 52.90 46.76
CA THR A 124 -33.24 54.19 46.08
C THR A 124 -32.38 54.30 44.86
N GLY A 125 -31.07 53.98 44.96
CA GLY A 125 -30.20 54.12 43.82
C GLY A 125 -29.02 53.11 43.77
N ALA A 126 -28.74 52.49 42.63
CA ALA A 126 -27.66 51.53 42.42
C ALA A 126 -27.51 51.14 40.91
N LYS A 127 -26.71 50.11 40.68
CA LYS A 127 -26.46 49.51 39.33
C LYS A 127 -26.66 48.03 39.39
N VAL A 128 -27.29 47.50 38.36
CA VAL A 128 -27.46 46.08 38.10
C VAL A 128 -26.99 45.77 36.69
N ALA A 129 -26.20 44.75 36.53
CA ALA A 129 -25.74 44.26 35.23
C ALA A 129 -26.12 42.78 35.02
N LEU A 130 -26.58 42.43 33.84
CA LEU A 130 -26.63 41.05 33.38
C LEU A 130 -25.32 40.75 32.63
N VAL A 131 -24.61 39.74 33.07
CA VAL A 131 -23.25 39.43 32.56
C VAL A 131 -23.17 37.96 32.12
N ASN A 132 -22.66 37.70 30.94
CA ASN A 132 -22.50 36.34 30.40
C ASN A 132 -21.28 35.58 31.00
N SER A 133 -20.91 35.90 32.19
CA SER A 133 -19.84 35.32 33.00
C SER A 133 -20.18 35.38 34.48
N THR A 134 -19.57 34.53 35.31
CA THR A 134 -19.67 34.56 36.77
C THR A 134 -18.53 35.35 37.44
N THR A 135 -17.62 35.91 36.65
CA THR A 135 -16.53 36.77 37.17
C THR A 135 -17.05 38.13 37.48
N ALA A 136 -16.80 38.62 38.71
CA ALA A 136 -17.23 39.95 39.13
C ALA A 136 -16.63 41.05 38.23
N LEU A 137 -17.46 42.00 37.84
CA LEU A 137 -17.03 43.17 37.07
C LEU A 137 -16.02 43.97 37.91
N THR A 138 -15.02 44.55 37.26
CA THR A 138 -13.92 45.28 37.88
C THR A 138 -13.74 46.65 37.22
N GLY A 139 -13.21 47.63 37.97
CA GLY A 139 -12.90 48.95 37.44
C GLY A 139 -13.73 50.07 38.04
N SER A 140 -13.32 51.35 37.85
CA SER A 140 -14.03 52.53 38.27
C SER A 140 -14.90 53.08 37.14
N GLY A 141 -16.14 53.45 37.42
CA GLY A 141 -17.08 54.04 36.46
C GLY A 141 -18.02 52.99 35.83
N CYS A 142 -18.21 53.04 34.54
CA CYS A 142 -19.08 52.16 33.76
C CYS A 142 -18.30 50.95 33.25
N PRO A 143 -18.50 49.71 33.73
CA PRO A 143 -17.74 48.53 33.36
C PRO A 143 -18.30 47.85 32.11
N PHE A 144 -18.68 48.61 31.09
CA PHE A 144 -19.17 48.04 29.82
C PHE A 144 -18.08 47.27 29.12
N SER A 145 -18.38 46.04 28.80
CA SER A 145 -17.53 45.12 28.06
C SER A 145 -18.41 44.14 27.27
N ALA A 146 -17.84 43.37 26.35
CA ALA A 146 -18.57 42.34 25.60
C ALA A 146 -19.20 41.23 26.48
N ALA A 147 -18.87 41.20 27.76
CA ALA A 147 -19.49 40.31 28.73
C ALA A 147 -20.78 40.87 29.37
N VAL A 148 -21.01 42.17 29.33
CA VAL A 148 -22.25 42.79 29.81
C VAL A 148 -23.31 42.69 28.75
N VAL A 149 -24.40 42.02 29.06
CA VAL A 149 -25.50 41.73 28.14
C VAL A 149 -26.58 42.81 28.25
N ASP A 150 -26.89 43.29 29.46
CA ASP A 150 -27.85 44.39 29.74
C ASP A 150 -27.46 45.06 31.03
N PHE A 151 -27.79 46.32 31.17
CA PHE A 151 -27.36 47.12 32.31
C PHE A 151 -28.42 48.14 32.76
N VAL A 152 -28.72 48.15 34.00
CA VAL A 152 -29.70 49.09 34.58
C VAL A 152 -29.09 49.91 35.73
N GLY A 153 -28.96 51.23 35.52
CA GLY A 153 -28.65 52.16 36.55
C GLY A 153 -29.91 52.93 37.01
N TYR A 154 -30.12 53.12 38.31
CA TYR A 154 -31.23 53.89 38.85
C TYR A 154 -30.76 54.88 39.89
N ASP A 155 -31.45 56.03 39.96
CA ASP A 155 -31.19 57.21 40.77
C ASP A 155 -29.73 57.49 41.08
N GLY A 156 -29.17 58.52 40.57
CA GLY A 156 -27.78 58.94 40.83
C GLY A 156 -26.71 57.91 40.65
N ALA A 157 -26.99 56.77 40.01
CA ALA A 157 -26.00 55.81 39.62
C ALA A 157 -24.93 56.41 38.69
N ASN A 158 -23.66 56.25 39.03
CA ASN A 158 -22.54 56.79 38.23
C ASN A 158 -22.34 56.09 36.91
N CYS A 159 -23.15 55.04 36.64
CA CYS A 159 -23.22 54.37 35.37
C CYS A 159 -24.65 53.88 35.09
N ALA A 160 -25.09 54.03 33.84
CA ALA A 160 -26.39 53.62 33.33
C ALA A 160 -26.27 53.53 31.79
N GLU A 161 -27.20 52.86 31.15
CA GLU A 161 -27.36 53.00 29.70
C GLU A 161 -27.94 54.36 29.42
N THR A 162 -27.17 55.17 28.75
CA THR A 162 -27.42 56.63 28.50
C THR A 162 -27.77 57.40 29.73
N THR A 163 -28.94 57.22 30.37
CA THR A 163 -29.40 57.92 31.54
C THR A 163 -30.11 56.97 32.50
N ALA A 164 -29.80 57.09 33.83
CA ALA A 164 -30.39 56.23 34.82
C ALA A 164 -31.93 56.37 34.92
N THR A 165 -32.60 55.29 35.34
CA THR A 165 -34.02 55.35 35.63
C THR A 165 -34.26 56.32 36.85
N PRO A 166 -35.46 56.88 37.04
CA PRO A 166 -35.80 57.67 38.27
C PRO A 166 -35.58 56.89 39.56
N ALA A 167 -35.49 57.59 40.65
CA ALA A 167 -35.35 57.05 42.00
C ALA A 167 -36.47 56.02 42.33
N LEU A 168 -36.07 54.88 42.90
CA LEU A 168 -36.97 53.84 43.38
C LEU A 168 -37.31 54.10 44.90
N THR A 169 -38.20 53.31 45.45
CA THR A 169 -38.59 53.40 46.87
C THR A 169 -38.79 51.95 47.39
N ASN A 170 -39.08 51.84 48.67
CA ASN A 170 -39.42 50.54 49.26
C ASN A 170 -40.65 49.86 48.61
N THR A 171 -41.48 50.59 47.87
CA THR A 171 -42.73 50.10 47.27
C THR A 171 -42.73 50.17 45.74
N THR A 172 -41.63 50.61 45.13
CA THR A 172 -41.55 50.75 43.69
C THR A 172 -40.30 50.04 43.10
N ALA A 173 -40.46 49.45 41.92
CA ALA A 173 -39.40 48.82 41.10
C ALA A 173 -39.19 49.64 39.83
N ALA A 174 -38.03 49.51 39.22
CA ALA A 174 -37.81 49.82 37.80
C ALA A 174 -38.41 48.68 36.99
N ILE A 175 -39.38 49.00 36.12
CA ILE A 175 -40.07 48.00 35.27
C ILE A 175 -39.86 48.39 33.83
N ARG A 176 -39.33 47.44 33.01
CA ARG A 176 -39.13 47.68 31.59
C ARG A 176 -40.51 47.78 30.90
N LYS A 177 -40.67 48.78 30.04
CA LYS A 177 -41.93 49.06 29.32
C LYS A 177 -42.26 47.89 28.32
N ALA A 178 -43.52 47.87 27.93
CA ALA A 178 -44.06 46.82 27.04
C ALA A 178 -43.69 45.42 27.54
N GLU A 179 -43.89 45.18 28.83
CA GLU A 179 -43.66 43.88 29.54
C GLU A 179 -42.27 43.25 29.31
N GLY A 180 -41.25 44.07 29.04
CA GLY A 180 -39.88 43.65 28.82
C GLY A 180 -39.40 43.84 27.35
N CYS A 181 -40.29 44.21 26.43
CA CYS A 181 -39.96 44.29 25.02
C CYS A 181 -39.23 45.61 24.63
N THR A 182 -39.35 46.70 25.41
CA THR A 182 -38.68 47.95 25.03
C THR A 182 -37.22 47.92 25.44
N GLU A 183 -36.32 48.08 24.47
CA GLU A 183 -34.87 48.16 24.68
C GLU A 183 -34.24 49.08 23.64
N THR A 184 -33.68 50.20 24.12
CA THR A 184 -33.12 51.30 23.29
C THR A 184 -31.78 51.81 23.77
N ASP A 185 -31.03 51.04 24.61
CA ASP A 185 -29.82 51.51 25.31
C ASP A 185 -30.02 52.77 26.14
N SER A 186 -31.24 52.97 26.72
CA SER A 186 -31.53 54.14 27.53
C SER A 186 -32.45 53.75 28.69
N ASN A 187 -31.88 53.63 29.93
CA ASN A 187 -32.68 53.15 31.05
C ASN A 187 -33.88 54.09 31.35
N VAL A 188 -33.74 55.40 31.19
CA VAL A 188 -34.86 56.29 31.35
C VAL A 188 -35.94 56.16 30.29
N ALA A 189 -35.59 55.82 29.07
CA ALA A 189 -36.53 55.60 27.99
C ALA A 189 -37.22 54.22 28.11
N ASP A 190 -36.48 53.19 28.55
CA ASP A 190 -36.94 51.80 28.55
C ASP A 190 -37.74 51.46 29.83
N PHE A 191 -37.45 52.07 30.91
CA PHE A 191 -38.08 51.78 32.20
C PHE A 191 -39.11 52.78 32.62
N VAL A 192 -40.05 52.28 33.44
CA VAL A 192 -40.98 53.12 34.22
C VAL A 192 -40.90 52.66 35.67
N THR A 193 -41.09 53.64 36.61
CA THR A 193 -41.21 53.35 38.05
C THR A 193 -42.64 52.91 38.35
N GLY A 194 -42.81 51.73 38.94
CA GLY A 194 -44.11 51.12 39.21
C GLY A 194 -44.12 50.23 40.45
N ALA A 195 -45.29 49.72 40.87
CA ALA A 195 -45.36 48.66 41.88
C ALA A 195 -44.68 47.42 41.42
N PRO A 196 -43.82 46.74 42.21
CA PRO A 196 -43.13 45.55 41.80
C PRO A 196 -44.11 44.38 41.51
N SER A 197 -43.90 43.67 40.35
CA SER A 197 -44.71 42.57 39.89
C SER A 197 -43.81 41.46 39.35
N PRO A 198 -43.16 40.72 40.26
CA PRO A 198 -42.18 39.71 39.89
C PRO A 198 -42.80 38.52 39.15
N ARG A 199 -42.21 38.13 38.02
CA ARG A 199 -42.57 37.00 37.18
C ARG A 199 -41.38 36.01 37.11
N ASN A 200 -41.68 34.72 37.01
CA ASN A 200 -40.70 33.63 36.93
C ASN A 200 -40.93 32.82 35.67
N THR A 201 -40.17 31.73 35.51
CA THR A 201 -40.32 30.81 34.35
C THR A 201 -41.66 30.09 34.22
N ALA A 202 -42.51 30.11 35.29
CA ALA A 202 -43.85 29.57 35.26
C ALA A 202 -44.93 30.61 34.91
N SER A 203 -44.54 31.90 34.79
CA SER A 203 -45.46 32.96 34.38
C SER A 203 -45.83 32.87 32.92
N PRO A 204 -47.03 33.35 32.49
CA PRO A 204 -47.40 33.37 31.09
C PRO A 204 -46.31 33.99 30.20
N LEU A 205 -46.14 33.40 29.00
CA LEU A 205 -45.19 33.92 28.02
C LEU A 205 -45.70 35.28 27.45
N HIS A 206 -44.79 36.15 27.09
CA HIS A 206 -45.07 37.39 26.40
C HIS A 206 -44.11 37.58 25.21
N PHE A 207 -44.65 37.73 24.01
CA PHE A 207 -43.85 37.88 22.79
C PHE A 207 -43.82 39.35 22.34
N CYS A 208 -42.67 39.82 21.91
CA CYS A 208 -42.42 41.23 21.60
C CYS A 208 -42.91 41.69 20.21
N THR A 209 -43.25 40.73 19.33
CA THR A 209 -43.85 40.99 18.01
C THR A 209 -45.24 40.38 17.97
N GLY A 210 -46.16 40.99 17.26
CA GLY A 210 -47.44 40.34 16.94
C GLY A 210 -47.17 39.07 16.10
N ASP A 211 -48.04 38.06 16.26
CA ASP A 211 -47.99 36.84 15.48
C ASP A 211 -48.01 37.13 13.96
N ASN A 212 -47.18 36.39 13.21
CA ASN A 212 -47.21 36.40 11.73
C ASN A 212 -47.75 35.06 11.25
N ALA A 213 -48.70 35.07 10.35
CA ALA A 213 -49.18 33.83 9.72
C ALA A 213 -48.03 32.94 9.23
N PRO A 214 -48.13 31.60 9.42
CA PRO A 214 -47.13 30.70 8.92
C PRO A 214 -46.94 30.87 7.42
N ALA A 215 -45.69 30.78 6.97
CA ALA A 215 -45.33 30.95 5.57
C ALA A 215 -44.28 29.91 5.17
N VAL A 216 -44.26 29.54 3.87
CA VAL A 216 -43.15 28.69 3.35
C VAL A 216 -41.90 29.55 3.27
N SER A 217 -40.86 29.13 3.96
CA SER A 217 -39.56 29.81 4.02
C SER A 217 -38.54 29.25 3.06
N ALA A 218 -38.63 27.96 2.75
CA ALA A 218 -37.74 27.28 1.78
C ALA A 218 -38.41 26.03 1.19
N THR A 219 -37.96 25.65 0.00
CA THR A 219 -38.33 24.41 -0.66
C THR A 219 -37.11 23.68 -1.25
N SER A 220 -37.19 22.37 -1.35
CA SER A 220 -36.29 21.56 -2.12
C SER A 220 -37.14 20.58 -2.96
N PRO A 221 -37.07 20.60 -4.29
CA PRO A 221 -36.31 21.53 -5.13
C PRO A 221 -36.63 23.01 -4.90
N LEU A 222 -35.67 23.89 -5.21
CA LEU A 222 -35.93 25.34 -5.19
C LEU A 222 -36.97 25.72 -6.26
N ALA A 223 -37.75 26.78 -6.01
CA ALA A 223 -38.67 27.31 -6.97
C ALA A 223 -37.93 27.70 -8.27
N GLY A 224 -38.37 27.13 -9.39
CA GLY A 224 -37.78 27.34 -10.71
C GLY A 224 -36.53 26.49 -10.98
N ALA A 225 -36.20 25.55 -10.12
CA ALA A 225 -35.06 24.63 -10.34
C ALA A 225 -35.24 23.83 -11.63
N THR A 226 -34.16 23.65 -12.36
CA THR A 226 -34.07 22.82 -13.56
C THR A 226 -33.08 21.69 -13.33
N ASP A 227 -33.14 20.67 -14.15
CA ASP A 227 -32.25 19.49 -14.06
C ASP A 227 -32.35 18.76 -12.69
N VAL A 228 -33.55 18.70 -12.15
CA VAL A 228 -33.89 18.04 -10.90
C VAL A 228 -34.00 16.53 -11.16
N ALA A 229 -33.37 15.72 -10.32
CA ALA A 229 -33.42 14.26 -10.45
C ALA A 229 -34.89 13.76 -10.53
N PHE A 230 -35.16 12.83 -11.44
CA PHE A 230 -36.49 12.30 -11.67
C PHE A 230 -37.12 11.59 -10.48
N ASN A 231 -36.31 11.14 -9.53
CA ASN A 231 -36.68 10.43 -8.28
C ASN A 231 -36.50 11.29 -7.03
N THR A 232 -36.55 12.60 -7.14
CA THR A 232 -36.29 13.53 -6.02
C THR A 232 -37.48 13.60 -5.08
N ASP A 233 -37.18 13.74 -3.79
CA ASP A 233 -38.15 14.13 -2.76
C ASP A 233 -38.48 15.62 -2.86
N VAL A 234 -39.68 16.00 -2.43
CA VAL A 234 -40.11 17.38 -2.31
C VAL A 234 -40.17 17.78 -0.84
N ALA A 235 -39.26 18.67 -0.41
CA ALA A 235 -39.26 19.18 0.94
C ALA A 235 -39.80 20.60 1.03
N VAL A 236 -40.62 20.88 2.06
CA VAL A 236 -41.19 22.20 2.37
C VAL A 236 -40.81 22.58 3.78
N THR A 237 -40.21 23.76 3.94
CA THR A 237 -39.84 24.32 5.24
C THR A 237 -40.68 25.58 5.49
N PHE A 238 -41.32 25.61 6.65
CA PHE A 238 -42.16 26.73 7.09
C PHE A 238 -41.33 27.70 7.94
N SER A 239 -41.85 28.94 8.08
CA SER A 239 -41.26 29.98 8.93
C SER A 239 -41.28 29.65 10.42
N GLU A 240 -42.19 28.76 10.83
CA GLU A 240 -42.45 28.35 12.20
C GLU A 240 -42.96 26.89 12.25
N ALA A 241 -43.22 26.38 13.46
CA ALA A 241 -43.79 25.05 13.64
C ALA A 241 -45.31 25.08 13.28
N VAL A 242 -45.70 24.16 12.37
CA VAL A 242 -47.09 24.07 11.87
C VAL A 242 -47.71 22.69 12.11
N ASN A 243 -49.05 22.68 12.14
CA ASN A 243 -49.88 21.48 11.98
C ASN A 243 -50.33 21.43 10.52
N VAL A 244 -50.22 20.30 9.90
CA VAL A 244 -50.69 20.05 8.52
C VAL A 244 -51.74 18.93 8.50
N SER A 245 -52.77 19.06 7.66
CA SER A 245 -53.72 17.98 7.44
C SER A 245 -53.17 16.90 6.49
N SER A 246 -53.87 15.84 6.28
CA SER A 246 -53.48 14.82 5.28
C SER A 246 -53.59 15.29 3.81
N ALA A 247 -54.14 16.46 3.59
CA ALA A 247 -54.37 17.03 2.25
C ALA A 247 -53.73 18.39 2.05
N TRP A 248 -52.68 18.71 2.78
CA TRP A 248 -52.02 20.03 2.81
C TRP A 248 -51.22 20.38 1.57
N TYR A 249 -50.97 19.42 0.67
CA TYR A 249 -50.21 19.62 -0.54
C TYR A 249 -50.85 19.00 -1.75
N THR A 250 -50.45 19.47 -2.94
CA THR A 250 -50.65 18.76 -4.19
C THR A 250 -49.35 18.84 -5.01
N ILE A 251 -49.01 17.77 -5.73
CA ILE A 251 -47.94 17.76 -6.72
C ILE A 251 -48.56 17.37 -8.05
N ALA A 252 -48.44 18.24 -9.03
CA ALA A 252 -49.00 18.02 -10.37
C ALA A 252 -47.92 18.28 -11.42
N CYS A 253 -47.68 17.29 -12.28
CA CYS A 253 -46.68 17.32 -13.33
C CYS A 253 -47.31 17.26 -14.73
N ALA A 254 -46.61 17.81 -15.71
CA ALA A 254 -47.13 18.00 -17.06
C ALA A 254 -47.34 16.69 -17.82
N THR A 255 -46.54 15.66 -17.53
CA THR A 255 -46.55 14.36 -18.25
C THR A 255 -47.04 13.24 -17.36
N SER A 256 -46.46 13.09 -16.17
CA SER A 256 -46.78 12.01 -15.20
C SER A 256 -48.10 12.27 -14.44
N GLY A 257 -48.62 13.51 -14.46
CA GLY A 257 -49.89 13.86 -13.80
C GLY A 257 -49.74 14.17 -12.33
N SER A 258 -50.73 13.78 -11.53
CA SER A 258 -50.74 14.05 -10.09
C SER A 258 -50.04 12.97 -9.30
N HIS A 259 -49.16 13.37 -8.39
CA HIS A 259 -48.41 12.46 -7.51
C HIS A 259 -48.95 12.50 -6.09
N THR A 260 -49.06 11.33 -5.47
CA THR A 260 -49.17 11.14 -4.03
C THR A 260 -47.77 10.89 -3.49
N ALA A 261 -47.52 11.24 -2.21
CA ALA A 261 -46.24 11.06 -1.61
C ALA A 261 -46.33 10.50 -0.19
N VAL A 262 -45.29 9.82 0.24
CA VAL A 262 -45.11 9.41 1.63
C VAL A 262 -44.51 10.57 2.39
N GLN A 263 -45.27 11.09 3.40
CA GLN A 263 -44.79 12.24 4.21
C GLN A 263 -43.92 11.77 5.35
N SER A 264 -42.84 12.50 5.62
CA SER A 264 -41.98 12.36 6.80
C SER A 264 -41.57 13.74 7.34
N GLY A 265 -40.94 13.79 8.51
CA GLY A 265 -40.51 15.05 9.15
C GLY A 265 -41.58 15.81 9.90
N GLY A 266 -41.45 17.14 10.06
CA GLY A 266 -42.27 18.07 10.85
C GLY A 266 -41.64 18.44 12.20
N PRO A 267 -42.14 19.45 12.91
CA PRO A 267 -43.24 20.37 12.55
C PRO A 267 -42.84 21.58 11.69
N THR A 268 -41.55 21.81 11.44
CA THR A 268 -41.09 22.96 10.63
C THR A 268 -40.72 22.56 9.19
N THR A 269 -40.20 21.33 8.97
CA THR A 269 -39.84 20.84 7.65
C THR A 269 -40.49 19.49 7.42
N PHE A 270 -41.21 19.37 6.32
CA PHE A 270 -41.83 18.14 5.85
C PHE A 270 -41.19 17.72 4.54
N THR A 271 -40.91 16.41 4.43
CA THR A 271 -40.41 15.77 3.20
C THR A 271 -41.49 14.87 2.63
N LEU A 272 -41.72 15.01 1.37
CA LEU A 272 -42.69 14.29 0.56
C LEU A 272 -41.92 13.41 -0.42
N ASP A 273 -41.93 12.09 -0.22
CA ASP A 273 -41.35 11.09 -1.13
C ASP A 273 -42.47 10.62 -2.10
N PRO A 274 -42.46 11.03 -3.40
CA PRO A 274 -43.46 10.65 -4.37
C PRO A 274 -43.52 9.12 -4.52
N THR A 275 -44.75 8.56 -4.43
CA THR A 275 -44.95 7.11 -4.56
C THR A 275 -44.64 6.54 -5.96
N THR A 276 -44.47 7.40 -6.94
CA THR A 276 -44.01 7.11 -8.31
C THR A 276 -43.09 8.25 -8.73
N ASP A 277 -42.00 7.89 -9.35
CA ASP A 277 -41.03 8.86 -9.86
C ASP A 277 -41.65 9.81 -10.88
N PHE A 278 -41.10 11.00 -11.04
CA PHE A 278 -41.48 11.97 -12.06
C PHE A 278 -41.02 11.50 -13.45
N ALA A 279 -41.68 11.98 -14.51
CA ALA A 279 -41.17 11.76 -15.86
C ALA A 279 -39.96 12.67 -16.13
N PHE A 280 -39.12 12.26 -17.06
CA PHE A 280 -38.00 13.11 -17.52
C PHE A 280 -38.49 14.33 -18.29
N SER A 281 -37.74 15.44 -18.17
CA SER A 281 -38.00 16.71 -18.89
C SER A 281 -39.40 17.28 -18.68
N GLU A 282 -40.04 17.01 -17.57
CA GLU A 282 -41.36 17.57 -17.28
C GLU A 282 -41.29 18.69 -16.23
N SER A 283 -42.25 19.60 -16.33
CA SER A 283 -42.44 20.62 -15.30
C SER A 283 -43.48 20.12 -14.30
N CYS A 284 -43.08 20.14 -13.05
CA CYS A 284 -43.94 19.82 -11.91
C CYS A 284 -44.21 21.06 -11.09
N THR A 285 -45.44 21.18 -10.57
CA THR A 285 -45.85 22.24 -9.66
C THR A 285 -46.31 21.61 -8.37
N ALA A 286 -45.67 21.99 -7.27
CA ALA A 286 -46.11 21.65 -5.92
C ALA A 286 -46.83 22.87 -5.30
N THR A 287 -48.01 22.61 -4.75
CA THR A 287 -48.84 23.63 -4.09
C THR A 287 -49.06 23.26 -2.64
N VAL A 288 -48.71 24.14 -1.73
CA VAL A 288 -49.09 24.08 -0.32
C VAL A 288 -50.42 24.79 -0.14
N LEU A 289 -51.41 24.08 0.40
CA LEU A 289 -52.78 24.62 0.56
C LEU A 289 -52.90 25.34 1.88
N ALA A 290 -53.11 26.67 1.82
CA ALA A 290 -53.11 27.54 3.00
C ALA A 290 -54.15 27.17 4.06
N SER A 291 -55.31 26.68 3.63
CA SER A 291 -56.39 26.23 4.54
C SER A 291 -56.07 24.97 5.36
N GLU A 292 -55.03 24.25 4.97
CA GLU A 292 -54.66 22.96 5.53
C GLU A 292 -53.39 23.04 6.40
N VAL A 293 -52.85 24.27 6.59
CA VAL A 293 -51.66 24.58 7.37
C VAL A 293 -52.02 25.60 8.42
N SER A 294 -51.85 25.22 9.71
CA SER A 294 -52.02 26.13 10.85
C SER A 294 -50.76 26.12 11.72
N ASP A 295 -50.49 27.25 12.38
CA ASP A 295 -49.43 27.32 13.39
C ASP A 295 -49.69 26.41 14.59
N GLN A 296 -48.71 26.26 15.42
CA GLN A 296 -48.77 25.50 16.69
C GLN A 296 -48.80 26.41 17.94
N ASP A 297 -48.74 27.72 17.78
CA ASP A 297 -48.75 28.61 18.92
C ASP A 297 -50.21 29.01 19.31
N THR A 298 -50.38 29.81 20.35
CA THR A 298 -51.69 30.18 20.89
C THR A 298 -51.84 31.70 20.97
N VAL A 299 -50.99 32.48 20.29
CA VAL A 299 -50.97 33.95 20.30
C VAL A 299 -51.65 34.50 19.07
N ASP A 300 -52.88 34.37 18.98
CA ASP A 300 -53.81 34.54 17.84
C ASP A 300 -54.27 35.93 17.47
N PRO A 301 -54.81 36.07 16.27
CA PRO A 301 -54.62 35.52 14.94
C PRO A 301 -53.57 36.27 14.14
N PRO A 302 -53.08 35.77 13.02
CA PRO A 302 -53.66 34.81 12.09
C PRO A 302 -53.06 33.43 12.11
N ASN A 303 -53.84 32.40 12.44
CA ASN A 303 -53.40 30.98 12.65
C ASN A 303 -53.08 30.20 11.35
N ASN A 304 -53.51 30.65 10.20
CA ASN A 304 -53.32 29.91 8.94
C ASN A 304 -52.52 30.75 7.96
N MET A 305 -51.84 30.04 7.00
CA MET A 305 -51.19 30.72 5.89
C MET A 305 -52.14 31.68 5.21
N SER A 306 -51.63 32.83 4.77
CA SER A 306 -52.42 33.89 4.14
C SER A 306 -52.91 33.53 2.73
N ALA A 307 -52.20 32.68 2.00
CA ALA A 307 -52.53 32.21 0.65
C ALA A 307 -51.78 30.90 0.36
N ASN A 308 -52.28 30.14 -0.65
CA ASN A 308 -51.53 28.98 -1.14
C ASN A 308 -50.13 29.41 -1.62
N TYR A 309 -49.16 28.55 -1.39
CA TYR A 309 -47.83 28.72 -1.92
C TYR A 309 -47.56 27.71 -3.02
N GLU A 310 -47.17 28.20 -4.19
CA GLU A 310 -46.90 27.37 -5.38
C GLU A 310 -45.45 27.56 -5.79
N PHE A 311 -44.78 26.46 -6.07
CA PHE A 311 -43.49 26.46 -6.71
C PHE A 311 -43.41 25.35 -7.75
N SER A 312 -42.63 25.59 -8.79
CA SER A 312 -42.41 24.61 -9.84
C SER A 312 -40.93 24.32 -9.99
N PHE A 313 -40.66 23.16 -10.53
CA PHE A 313 -39.33 22.71 -10.93
C PHE A 313 -39.45 21.90 -12.23
N THR A 314 -38.32 21.73 -12.92
CA THR A 314 -38.26 20.90 -14.14
C THR A 314 -37.30 19.76 -13.89
N THR A 315 -37.73 18.54 -14.18
CA THR A 315 -36.91 17.34 -14.02
C THR A 315 -35.81 17.28 -15.10
N GLU A 316 -34.78 16.53 -14.79
CA GLU A 316 -33.65 16.28 -15.69
C GLU A 316 -34.14 15.67 -17.03
N GLY A 317 -33.36 15.88 -18.08
CA GLY A 317 -33.62 15.24 -19.38
C GLY A 317 -33.52 13.72 -19.32
N PRO A 318 -34.12 12.97 -20.23
CA PRO A 318 -33.87 11.55 -20.32
C PRO A 318 -32.36 11.36 -20.47
N PRO A 319 -31.80 10.33 -19.80
CA PRO A 319 -30.38 10.05 -19.93
C PRO A 319 -30.03 9.90 -21.41
N PRO A 320 -28.84 10.35 -21.83
CA PRO A 320 -28.38 10.05 -23.18
C PRO A 320 -28.45 8.54 -23.42
N PRO A 321 -28.49 8.07 -24.66
CA PRO A 321 -28.43 6.65 -24.97
C PRO A 321 -27.32 6.00 -24.12
N PRO A 322 -27.52 4.79 -23.63
CA PRO A 322 -26.47 4.11 -22.87
C PRO A 322 -25.23 3.96 -23.74
N THR A 323 -24.07 4.25 -23.21
CA THR A 323 -22.79 3.89 -23.82
C THR A 323 -22.31 2.67 -23.05
N PHE A 324 -22.17 1.55 -23.72
CA PHE A 324 -21.77 0.29 -23.10
C PHE A 324 -20.29 0.30 -22.79
N ILE A 325 -19.90 -0.49 -21.80
CA ILE A 325 -18.51 -0.49 -21.29
C ILE A 325 -17.55 -1.03 -22.36
N HIS A 326 -17.93 -2.08 -23.09
CA HIS A 326 -17.12 -2.61 -24.20
C HIS A 326 -16.88 -1.60 -25.33
N GLU A 327 -17.81 -0.64 -25.56
CA GLU A 327 -17.59 0.46 -26.51
C GLU A 327 -16.56 1.49 -26.01
N ILE A 328 -16.41 1.58 -24.68
CA ILE A 328 -15.40 2.44 -24.02
C ILE A 328 -14.05 1.73 -24.00
N GLN A 329 -14.01 0.48 -23.61
CA GLN A 329 -12.78 -0.31 -23.55
C GLN A 329 -12.20 -0.51 -24.97
N GLY A 330 -13.01 -1.01 -25.90
CA GLY A 330 -12.55 -1.38 -27.24
C GLY A 330 -11.70 -2.65 -27.23
N ALA A 331 -11.24 -3.08 -28.40
CA ALA A 331 -10.30 -4.20 -28.57
C ALA A 331 -8.89 -3.63 -28.79
N ALA A 332 -8.30 -3.05 -27.73
CA ALA A 332 -6.99 -2.39 -27.74
C ALA A 332 -6.55 -2.05 -26.31
N HIS A 333 -5.25 -1.86 -26.09
CA HIS A 333 -4.69 -1.41 -24.82
C HIS A 333 -5.00 0.04 -24.44
N ILE A 334 -5.44 0.83 -25.38
CA ILE A 334 -5.84 2.24 -25.18
C ILE A 334 -7.28 2.39 -25.64
N SER A 335 -8.13 2.88 -24.76
CA SER A 335 -9.51 3.15 -25.11
C SER A 335 -9.63 4.03 -26.35
N PRO A 336 -10.44 3.63 -27.37
CA PRO A 336 -10.65 4.43 -28.58
C PRO A 336 -11.34 5.77 -28.30
N VAL A 337 -11.90 5.95 -27.11
CA VAL A 337 -12.63 7.14 -26.68
C VAL A 337 -12.01 7.82 -25.47
N SER A 338 -10.73 7.57 -25.23
CA SER A 338 -9.97 8.22 -24.14
C SER A 338 -10.09 9.75 -24.22
N GLY A 339 -10.32 10.43 -23.08
CA GLY A 339 -10.57 11.86 -22.98
C GLY A 339 -12.02 12.29 -23.23
N MET A 340 -12.90 11.40 -23.69
CA MET A 340 -14.33 11.73 -23.93
C MET A 340 -15.13 11.60 -22.63
N THR A 341 -16.23 12.37 -22.55
CA THR A 341 -17.17 12.33 -21.42
C THR A 341 -18.48 11.71 -21.85
N PHE A 342 -18.95 10.71 -21.13
CA PHE A 342 -20.21 10.03 -21.34
C PHE A 342 -21.18 10.32 -20.20
N GLY A 343 -22.48 10.52 -20.54
CA GLY A 343 -23.53 10.89 -19.56
C GLY A 343 -24.27 9.70 -18.97
N ASN A 344 -24.13 8.50 -19.55
CA ASN A 344 -24.92 7.33 -19.17
C ASN A 344 -24.16 6.04 -19.46
N VAL A 345 -23.27 5.66 -18.55
CA VAL A 345 -22.59 4.36 -18.57
C VAL A 345 -23.28 3.47 -17.53
N PRO A 346 -24.11 2.50 -17.95
CA PRO A 346 -24.83 1.62 -17.04
C PRO A 346 -23.94 0.45 -16.60
N GLY A 347 -24.21 -0.13 -15.44
CA GLY A 347 -23.56 -1.36 -15.00
C GLY A 347 -23.95 -1.77 -13.58
N ILE A 348 -23.45 -2.93 -13.17
CA ILE A 348 -23.57 -3.47 -11.81
C ILE A 348 -22.21 -3.32 -11.12
N VAL A 349 -22.22 -2.85 -9.89
CA VAL A 349 -21.00 -2.76 -9.06
C VAL A 349 -20.58 -4.15 -8.64
N THR A 350 -19.42 -4.62 -9.08
CA THR A 350 -18.89 -5.96 -8.82
C THR A 350 -17.95 -6.02 -7.63
N ALA A 351 -17.14 -4.95 -7.41
CA ALA A 351 -16.22 -4.86 -6.28
C ALA A 351 -15.95 -3.39 -5.89
N LYS A 352 -15.37 -3.18 -4.71
CA LYS A 352 -15.01 -1.84 -4.21
C LYS A 352 -13.58 -1.81 -3.69
N ARG A 353 -12.88 -0.73 -4.01
CA ARG A 353 -11.56 -0.40 -3.43
C ARG A 353 -11.61 0.87 -2.58
N SER A 354 -10.51 1.19 -1.94
CA SER A 354 -10.36 2.40 -1.12
C SER A 354 -10.50 3.71 -1.91
N ASN A 355 -10.33 3.68 -3.24
CA ASN A 355 -10.33 4.84 -4.12
C ASN A 355 -11.35 4.78 -5.26
N GLY A 356 -12.22 3.74 -5.28
CA GLY A 356 -13.19 3.56 -6.36
C GLY A 356 -13.99 2.28 -6.28
N PHE A 357 -14.60 1.90 -7.39
CA PHE A 357 -15.34 0.67 -7.52
C PHE A 357 -15.26 0.14 -8.97
N TYR A 358 -15.44 -1.17 -9.12
CA TYR A 358 -15.50 -1.85 -10.42
C TYR A 358 -16.95 -1.93 -10.87
N LEU A 359 -17.18 -1.60 -12.12
CA LEU A 359 -18.48 -1.55 -12.77
C LEU A 359 -18.47 -2.50 -13.96
N GLN A 360 -19.45 -3.41 -14.05
CA GLN A 360 -19.54 -4.37 -15.14
C GLN A 360 -20.92 -4.36 -15.77
N ASP A 361 -20.97 -4.43 -17.10
CA ASP A 361 -22.23 -4.53 -17.85
C ASP A 361 -22.86 -5.91 -17.58
N PRO A 362 -24.14 -5.97 -17.18
CA PRO A 362 -24.82 -7.25 -17.01
C PRO A 362 -25.22 -7.92 -18.35
N ASN A 363 -25.09 -7.23 -19.48
CA ASN A 363 -25.44 -7.70 -20.80
C ASN A 363 -24.24 -7.62 -21.73
N PRO A 364 -23.27 -8.55 -21.58
CA PRO A 364 -22.06 -8.56 -22.37
C PRO A 364 -22.35 -8.69 -23.86
N ASP A 365 -21.46 -8.18 -24.69
CA ASP A 365 -21.49 -8.45 -26.12
C ASP A 365 -20.97 -9.89 -26.41
N SER A 366 -20.69 -10.23 -27.64
CA SER A 366 -20.18 -11.55 -28.02
C SER A 366 -18.70 -11.51 -28.42
N ASP A 367 -18.04 -10.36 -28.34
CA ASP A 367 -16.65 -10.20 -28.71
C ASP A 367 -15.73 -10.49 -27.52
N PRO A 368 -14.93 -11.55 -27.51
CA PRO A 368 -14.02 -11.81 -26.42
C PRO A 368 -12.81 -10.85 -26.38
N ALA A 369 -12.64 -9.98 -27.36
CA ALA A 369 -11.56 -9.01 -27.38
C ALA A 369 -11.88 -7.72 -26.63
N THR A 370 -13.13 -7.51 -26.20
CA THR A 370 -13.52 -6.34 -25.43
C THR A 370 -13.79 -6.68 -23.97
N SER A 371 -13.40 -5.80 -23.04
CA SER A 371 -13.81 -5.94 -21.64
C SER A 371 -15.21 -5.38 -21.43
N GLU A 372 -16.00 -6.09 -20.63
CA GLU A 372 -17.34 -5.71 -20.18
C GLU A 372 -17.32 -4.89 -18.88
N ALA A 373 -16.14 -4.55 -18.34
CA ALA A 373 -16.03 -3.89 -17.07
C ALA A 373 -15.03 -2.71 -17.12
N ILE A 374 -15.16 -1.80 -16.15
CA ILE A 374 -14.31 -0.63 -16.07
C ILE A 374 -14.17 -0.18 -14.61
N PHE A 375 -13.01 0.36 -14.24
CA PHE A 375 -12.82 0.96 -12.92
C PHE A 375 -13.37 2.39 -12.88
N VAL A 376 -14.12 2.72 -11.84
CA VAL A 376 -14.67 4.07 -11.59
C VAL A 376 -13.88 4.71 -10.45
N PHE A 377 -13.00 5.63 -10.76
CA PHE A 377 -12.13 6.30 -9.80
C PHE A 377 -12.84 7.45 -9.09
N THR A 378 -12.95 7.36 -7.76
CA THR A 378 -13.66 8.33 -6.89
C THR A 378 -12.75 9.04 -5.88
N MET A 379 -11.43 8.84 -5.93
CA MET A 379 -10.40 9.34 -4.99
C MET A 379 -10.52 8.78 -3.56
N SER A 380 -11.68 8.31 -3.14
CA SER A 380 -11.92 7.71 -1.82
C SER A 380 -13.03 6.67 -1.91
N ALA A 381 -13.09 5.74 -0.98
CA ALA A 381 -14.13 4.71 -0.97
C ALA A 381 -15.54 5.34 -0.99
N PRO A 382 -16.37 5.07 -2.01
CA PRO A 382 -17.70 5.66 -2.12
C PRO A 382 -18.63 5.05 -1.06
N ALA A 383 -19.04 5.85 -0.07
CA ALA A 383 -19.84 5.35 1.07
C ALA A 383 -21.27 4.96 0.67
N SER A 384 -21.81 5.60 -0.36
CA SER A 384 -23.19 5.39 -0.84
C SER A 384 -23.32 4.26 -1.86
N ILE A 385 -22.22 3.66 -2.31
CA ILE A 385 -22.21 2.59 -3.31
C ILE A 385 -21.89 1.26 -2.62
N THR A 386 -22.65 0.22 -2.97
CA THR A 386 -22.46 -1.14 -2.47
C THR A 386 -22.36 -2.14 -3.62
N VAL A 387 -21.69 -3.26 -3.38
CA VAL A 387 -21.62 -4.37 -4.35
C VAL A 387 -23.03 -4.87 -4.63
N GLY A 388 -23.36 -5.06 -5.91
CA GLY A 388 -24.71 -5.41 -6.37
C GLY A 388 -25.62 -4.20 -6.64
N ASP A 389 -25.12 -2.98 -6.52
CA ASP A 389 -25.87 -1.80 -6.97
C ASP A 389 -25.88 -1.74 -8.49
N ALA A 390 -27.05 -1.57 -9.09
CA ALA A 390 -27.18 -1.14 -10.48
C ALA A 390 -27.03 0.37 -10.50
N VAL A 391 -26.10 0.87 -11.29
CA VAL A 391 -25.80 2.30 -11.32
C VAL A 391 -25.75 2.83 -12.77
N ARG A 392 -25.88 4.14 -12.88
CA ARG A 392 -25.61 4.93 -14.07
C ARG A 392 -24.50 5.92 -13.73
N VAL A 393 -23.41 5.87 -14.49
CA VAL A 393 -22.25 6.73 -14.28
C VAL A 393 -22.14 7.76 -15.40
N LYS A 394 -22.00 9.02 -15.03
CA LYS A 394 -21.55 10.11 -15.90
C LYS A 394 -20.12 10.42 -15.56
N ALA A 395 -19.19 10.26 -16.50
CA ALA A 395 -17.76 10.41 -16.23
C ALA A 395 -16.95 10.67 -17.51
N THR A 396 -15.67 11.00 -17.33
CA THR A 396 -14.69 11.11 -18.43
C THR A 396 -13.81 9.86 -18.45
N VAL A 397 -13.58 9.31 -19.63
CA VAL A 397 -12.66 8.18 -19.85
C VAL A 397 -11.22 8.68 -19.75
N SER A 398 -10.38 7.97 -19.05
CA SER A 398 -8.96 8.33 -18.85
C SER A 398 -8.09 7.10 -18.82
N GLU A 399 -6.92 7.19 -19.44
CA GLU A 399 -5.88 6.19 -19.31
C GLU A 399 -5.00 6.53 -18.10
N PHE A 400 -4.99 5.65 -17.13
CA PHE A 400 -4.14 5.80 -15.95
C PHE A 400 -2.94 4.85 -16.04
N ARG A 401 -1.73 5.38 -15.95
CA ARG A 401 -0.49 4.58 -15.91
C ARG A 401 0.05 4.52 -14.49
N PRO A 402 0.09 3.34 -13.84
CA PRO A 402 0.71 3.17 -12.53
C PRO A 402 2.17 3.67 -12.54
N GLY A 403 2.56 4.43 -11.50
CA GLY A 403 3.90 5.03 -11.42
C GLY A 403 4.15 6.23 -12.33
N GLY A 404 3.20 6.61 -13.21
CA GLY A 404 3.25 7.78 -14.06
C GLY A 404 3.75 7.53 -15.49
N ALA A 405 3.66 8.55 -16.33
CA ALA A 405 3.81 8.46 -17.79
C ALA A 405 5.19 7.95 -18.30
N THR A 406 6.22 7.97 -17.46
CA THR A 406 7.60 7.56 -17.82
C THR A 406 7.92 6.10 -17.46
N THR A 407 7.01 5.39 -16.82
CA THR A 407 7.23 3.98 -16.46
C THR A 407 6.97 3.06 -17.65
N ALA A 408 7.47 1.83 -17.55
CA ALA A 408 7.21 0.78 -18.52
C ALA A 408 5.87 0.03 -18.28
N ASN A 409 5.04 0.51 -17.35
CA ASN A 409 3.74 -0.08 -17.07
C ASN A 409 2.75 0.18 -18.20
N LEU A 410 1.78 -0.71 -18.38
CA LEU A 410 0.60 -0.45 -19.22
C LEU A 410 -0.30 0.60 -18.56
N THR A 411 -1.24 1.15 -19.33
CA THR A 411 -2.34 1.95 -18.78
C THR A 411 -3.52 1.06 -18.41
N THR A 412 -4.39 1.58 -17.55
CA THR A 412 -5.72 1.05 -17.29
C THR A 412 -6.77 2.07 -17.69
N THR A 413 -7.84 1.61 -18.32
CA THR A 413 -8.94 2.48 -18.70
C THR A 413 -9.86 2.75 -17.52
N GLU A 414 -9.98 4.01 -17.11
CA GLU A 414 -10.76 4.43 -15.95
C GLU A 414 -11.84 5.44 -16.28
N LEU A 415 -12.92 5.44 -15.51
CA LEU A 415 -13.90 6.52 -15.46
C LEU A 415 -13.55 7.49 -14.34
N ILE A 416 -13.11 8.70 -14.67
CA ILE A 416 -12.71 9.75 -13.72
C ILE A 416 -13.77 10.83 -13.57
N SER A 417 -13.73 11.55 -12.44
CA SER A 417 -14.69 12.62 -12.10
C SER A 417 -16.15 12.16 -12.19
N PRO A 418 -16.51 11.00 -11.62
CA PRO A 418 -17.80 10.41 -11.79
C PRO A 418 -18.91 11.15 -11.06
N THR A 419 -20.09 11.19 -11.68
CA THR A 419 -21.38 11.40 -11.01
C THR A 419 -22.16 10.11 -11.13
N THR A 420 -22.39 9.43 -9.99
CA THR A 420 -23.02 8.11 -9.98
C THR A 420 -24.45 8.23 -9.44
N THR A 421 -25.41 7.68 -10.19
CA THR A 421 -26.81 7.54 -9.78
C THR A 421 -27.09 6.06 -9.53
N VAL A 422 -27.50 5.72 -8.31
CA VAL A 422 -27.94 4.36 -7.98
C VAL A 422 -29.38 4.18 -8.48
N LEU A 423 -29.60 3.13 -9.27
CA LEU A 423 -30.92 2.79 -9.84
C LEU A 423 -31.65 1.75 -8.99
N SER A 424 -30.92 0.76 -8.47
CA SER A 424 -31.45 -0.27 -7.56
C SER A 424 -30.32 -0.94 -6.79
N HIS A 425 -30.64 -1.58 -5.68
CA HIS A 425 -29.73 -2.27 -4.81
C HIS A 425 -29.89 -3.79 -4.87
N ALA A 426 -28.88 -4.54 -4.39
CA ALA A 426 -28.90 -5.99 -4.26
C ALA A 426 -29.24 -6.75 -5.55
N ASN A 427 -28.80 -6.24 -6.69
CA ASN A 427 -28.90 -6.98 -7.95
C ASN A 427 -27.94 -8.16 -7.95
N ALA A 428 -28.26 -9.20 -8.72
CA ALA A 428 -27.34 -10.29 -8.98
C ALA A 428 -26.11 -9.75 -9.73
N LEU A 429 -24.93 -10.20 -9.31
CA LEU A 429 -23.70 -9.86 -10.03
C LEU A 429 -23.70 -10.52 -11.42
N PRO A 430 -23.06 -9.91 -12.41
CA PRO A 430 -22.77 -10.57 -13.68
C PRO A 430 -22.06 -11.90 -13.43
N PRO A 431 -22.27 -12.93 -14.25
CA PRO A 431 -21.50 -14.17 -14.12
C PRO A 431 -20.00 -13.91 -14.21
N ALA A 432 -19.23 -14.47 -13.30
CA ALA A 432 -17.76 -14.37 -13.36
C ALA A 432 -17.25 -15.13 -14.60
N THR A 433 -16.35 -14.52 -15.34
CA THR A 433 -15.64 -15.16 -16.45
C THR A 433 -14.65 -16.19 -15.90
N VAL A 434 -14.81 -17.46 -16.21
CA VAL A 434 -13.85 -18.48 -15.78
C VAL A 434 -12.57 -18.35 -16.60
N ILE A 435 -11.43 -18.24 -15.95
CA ILE A 435 -10.11 -18.34 -16.56
C ILE A 435 -9.64 -19.80 -16.42
N GLY A 436 -9.39 -20.46 -17.54
CA GLY A 436 -9.02 -21.86 -17.59
C GLY A 436 -10.10 -22.78 -18.18
N LEU A 437 -10.07 -24.06 -17.81
CA LEU A 437 -10.95 -25.10 -18.34
C LEU A 437 -12.43 -24.78 -18.07
N GLY A 438 -13.20 -24.83 -19.15
CA GLY A 438 -14.64 -24.52 -19.08
C GLY A 438 -14.98 -23.04 -19.25
N GLY A 439 -13.98 -22.19 -19.45
CA GLY A 439 -14.12 -20.77 -19.70
C GLY A 439 -13.17 -20.27 -20.78
N ARG A 440 -12.54 -19.12 -20.56
CA ARG A 440 -11.52 -18.56 -21.45
C ARG A 440 -10.14 -19.10 -21.08
N MET A 441 -9.48 -19.74 -22.05
CA MET A 441 -8.11 -20.25 -21.87
C MET A 441 -7.12 -19.14 -22.19
N PRO A 442 -6.23 -18.77 -21.29
CA PRO A 442 -5.12 -17.87 -21.63
C PRO A 442 -4.14 -18.56 -22.57
N PRO A 443 -3.39 -17.83 -23.40
CA PRO A 443 -2.19 -18.35 -24.05
C PRO A 443 -1.24 -18.97 -23.01
N THR A 444 -0.41 -19.94 -23.43
CA THR A 444 0.46 -20.66 -22.48
C THR A 444 1.93 -20.35 -22.66
N SER A 445 2.33 -19.62 -23.69
CA SER A 445 3.76 -19.38 -23.98
C SER A 445 4.05 -17.92 -24.30
N VAL A 446 3.23 -17.30 -25.13
CA VAL A 446 3.49 -15.97 -25.67
C VAL A 446 2.86 -14.91 -24.76
N ILE A 447 3.69 -14.00 -24.27
CA ILE A 447 3.20 -12.79 -23.58
C ILE A 447 2.73 -11.77 -24.62
N GLU A 448 3.59 -11.50 -25.64
CA GLU A 448 3.37 -10.59 -26.75
C GLU A 448 4.43 -10.83 -27.82
N ASP A 449 4.12 -10.97 -29.10
CA ASP A 449 5.13 -11.30 -30.11
C ASP A 449 5.08 -10.43 -31.39
N ASP A 450 4.13 -9.50 -31.54
CA ASP A 450 3.97 -8.74 -32.78
C ASP A 450 4.08 -7.20 -32.63
N ALA A 451 4.37 -6.69 -31.46
CA ALA A 451 4.59 -5.27 -31.20
C ALA A 451 5.83 -4.74 -31.92
N SER A 452 5.71 -4.42 -33.19
CA SER A 452 6.81 -4.10 -34.12
C SER A 452 7.71 -2.93 -33.69
N SER A 453 7.19 -2.01 -32.88
CA SER A 453 7.96 -0.90 -32.27
C SER A 453 8.49 -1.25 -30.88
N GLY A 454 8.17 -2.42 -30.35
CA GLY A 454 8.43 -2.81 -28.98
C GLY A 454 7.47 -2.24 -27.96
N ASP A 455 6.56 -1.35 -28.34
CA ASP A 455 5.55 -0.70 -27.47
C ASP A 455 4.17 -1.23 -27.80
N VAL A 456 3.64 -2.12 -26.98
CA VAL A 456 2.37 -2.82 -27.21
C VAL A 456 1.15 -1.90 -27.25
N GLU A 457 1.18 -0.76 -26.58
CA GLU A 457 0.07 0.20 -26.58
C GLU A 457 -0.07 0.98 -27.90
N THR A 458 0.97 1.00 -28.72
CA THR A 458 1.02 1.79 -29.96
C THR A 458 1.35 0.98 -31.20
N SER A 459 1.71 -0.27 -31.05
CA SER A 459 2.01 -1.20 -32.15
C SER A 459 1.65 -2.60 -31.76
N GLY A 460 1.36 -3.43 -32.70
CA GLY A 460 0.89 -4.79 -32.50
C GLY A 460 -0.53 -5.00 -33.01
N VAL A 461 -0.96 -6.20 -33.04
CA VAL A 461 -2.33 -6.62 -33.35
C VAL A 461 -2.96 -7.10 -32.05
N PHE A 462 -4.09 -6.54 -31.68
CA PHE A 462 -4.76 -6.97 -30.44
C PHE A 462 -5.44 -8.33 -30.66
N ASP A 463 -4.83 -9.42 -30.18
CA ASP A 463 -5.34 -10.78 -30.36
C ASP A 463 -5.29 -11.65 -29.09
N PRO A 464 -6.25 -11.49 -28.21
CA PRO A 464 -6.36 -12.19 -26.90
C PRO A 464 -6.32 -13.72 -26.94
N ALA A 465 -6.39 -14.30 -28.15
CA ALA A 465 -6.28 -15.75 -28.33
C ALA A 465 -4.83 -16.25 -28.44
N SER A 466 -3.90 -15.37 -28.78
CA SER A 466 -2.49 -15.68 -29.04
C SER A 466 -1.58 -15.09 -27.96
N ASP A 467 -1.86 -13.86 -27.53
CA ASP A 467 -1.02 -13.07 -26.66
C ASP A 467 -1.61 -12.89 -25.26
N GLY A 468 -0.74 -13.14 -24.26
CA GLY A 468 -1.15 -13.10 -22.86
C GLY A 468 -1.50 -11.71 -22.37
N LEU A 469 -0.79 -10.67 -22.85
CA LEU A 469 -1.12 -9.27 -22.51
C LEU A 469 -2.52 -8.93 -22.97
N ASP A 470 -2.83 -9.19 -24.23
CA ASP A 470 -4.12 -8.91 -24.82
C ASP A 470 -5.25 -9.70 -24.16
N PHE A 471 -4.93 -10.96 -23.76
CA PHE A 471 -5.88 -11.79 -23.03
C PHE A 471 -6.31 -11.13 -21.72
N TYR A 472 -5.37 -10.65 -20.88
CA TYR A 472 -5.73 -10.02 -19.63
C TYR A 472 -6.30 -8.61 -19.81
N GLU A 473 -5.85 -7.88 -20.81
CA GLU A 473 -6.43 -6.59 -21.19
C GLU A 473 -7.89 -6.72 -21.54
N SER A 474 -8.26 -7.73 -22.35
CA SER A 474 -9.64 -8.03 -22.69
C SER A 474 -10.52 -8.46 -21.50
N LEU A 475 -9.93 -8.60 -20.31
CA LEU A 475 -10.60 -8.90 -19.04
C LEU A 475 -10.48 -7.76 -18.03
N GLU A 476 -9.88 -6.62 -18.40
CA GLU A 476 -9.67 -5.49 -17.49
C GLU A 476 -10.95 -5.15 -16.70
N ALA A 477 -10.81 -5.00 -15.38
CA ALA A 477 -11.89 -4.72 -14.43
C ALA A 477 -13.00 -5.79 -14.31
N MET A 478 -13.02 -6.85 -15.14
CA MET A 478 -14.06 -7.88 -15.14
C MET A 478 -14.01 -8.76 -13.89
N LEU A 479 -15.19 -9.20 -13.47
CA LEU A 479 -15.32 -10.24 -12.45
C LEU A 479 -14.92 -11.58 -13.06
N VAL A 480 -13.90 -12.23 -12.48
CA VAL A 480 -13.34 -13.50 -12.96
C VAL A 480 -13.39 -14.58 -11.89
N GLN A 481 -13.30 -15.84 -12.33
CA GLN A 481 -13.21 -17.01 -11.48
C GLN A 481 -12.03 -17.89 -11.90
N ILE A 482 -11.25 -18.34 -10.92
CA ILE A 482 -10.11 -19.24 -11.09
C ILE A 482 -10.43 -20.54 -10.36
N ASN A 483 -10.54 -21.65 -11.08
CA ASN A 483 -10.88 -22.95 -10.50
C ASN A 483 -9.62 -23.70 -10.06
N ASP A 484 -9.73 -24.44 -8.94
CA ASP A 484 -8.68 -25.30 -8.38
C ASP A 484 -7.26 -24.69 -8.48
N PRO A 485 -7.04 -23.48 -7.95
CA PRO A 485 -5.78 -22.77 -8.11
C PRO A 485 -4.66 -23.42 -7.32
N VAL A 486 -3.52 -23.71 -7.99
CA VAL A 486 -2.26 -24.14 -7.36
C VAL A 486 -1.26 -23.00 -7.34
N ILE A 487 -0.55 -22.84 -6.23
CA ILE A 487 0.39 -21.75 -5.98
C ILE A 487 1.74 -22.10 -6.62
N THR A 488 2.31 -21.14 -7.38
CA THR A 488 3.59 -21.31 -8.09
C THR A 488 4.75 -20.49 -7.53
N GLY A 489 4.49 -19.62 -6.56
CA GLY A 489 5.50 -18.85 -5.86
C GLY A 489 5.13 -18.62 -4.40
N PRO A 490 6.11 -18.50 -3.50
CA PRO A 490 5.83 -18.24 -2.08
C PRO A 490 5.21 -16.84 -1.88
N THR A 491 4.53 -16.64 -0.73
CA THR A 491 4.04 -15.32 -0.34
C THR A 491 5.17 -14.30 -0.34
N ASN A 492 5.06 -13.24 -1.15
CA ASN A 492 6.02 -12.14 -1.17
C ASN A 492 5.67 -11.06 -0.12
N SER A 493 6.48 -10.01 -0.05
CA SER A 493 6.30 -8.90 0.91
C SER A 493 5.07 -8.03 0.63
N PHE A 494 4.44 -8.18 -0.54
CA PHE A 494 3.25 -7.43 -0.97
C PHE A 494 1.96 -8.24 -0.82
N ASN A 495 2.03 -9.53 -0.41
CA ASN A 495 0.94 -10.50 -0.41
C ASN A 495 0.37 -10.82 -1.80
N GLU A 496 1.14 -10.60 -2.84
CA GLU A 496 0.84 -11.03 -4.19
C GLU A 496 1.17 -12.52 -4.32
N ILE A 497 0.22 -13.34 -4.75
CA ILE A 497 0.36 -14.78 -4.80
C ILE A 497 0.16 -15.28 -6.24
N PRO A 498 1.21 -15.80 -6.89
CA PRO A 498 1.08 -16.38 -8.20
C PRO A 498 0.40 -17.76 -8.14
N VAL A 499 -0.59 -17.96 -9.00
CA VAL A 499 -1.32 -19.22 -9.10
C VAL A 499 -1.49 -19.68 -10.55
N LEU A 500 -1.71 -20.96 -10.73
CA LEU A 500 -2.20 -21.54 -11.99
C LEU A 500 -3.60 -22.08 -11.79
N PRO A 501 -4.54 -21.84 -12.71
CA PRO A 501 -5.86 -22.43 -12.66
C PRO A 501 -5.82 -23.95 -12.96
N ASP A 502 -6.89 -24.65 -12.61
CA ASP A 502 -7.10 -26.07 -12.91
C ASP A 502 -5.97 -26.98 -12.42
N ASN A 503 -5.39 -26.67 -11.27
CA ASN A 503 -4.21 -27.33 -10.71
C ASN A 503 -3.00 -27.36 -11.69
N GLY A 504 -2.91 -26.40 -12.59
CA GLY A 504 -1.87 -26.30 -13.63
C GLY A 504 -1.88 -27.46 -14.64
N SER A 505 -3.01 -28.12 -14.86
CA SER A 505 -3.10 -29.38 -15.65
C SER A 505 -2.77 -29.20 -17.12
N TRP A 506 -2.81 -27.99 -17.64
CA TRP A 506 -2.52 -27.62 -19.04
C TRP A 506 -1.37 -26.61 -19.17
N ALA A 507 -0.82 -26.17 -18.05
CA ALA A 507 0.30 -25.24 -17.98
C ALA A 507 1.65 -25.99 -17.89
N GLY A 508 2.69 -25.36 -18.34
CA GLY A 508 4.03 -25.93 -18.16
C GLY A 508 5.01 -25.59 -19.26
N PRO A 509 6.26 -26.00 -19.11
CA PRO A 509 6.77 -27.06 -18.22
C PRO A 509 6.68 -26.72 -16.72
N ARG A 510 6.37 -27.75 -15.93
CA ARG A 510 6.21 -27.61 -14.45
C ARG A 510 7.44 -28.13 -13.72
N THR A 511 7.74 -27.51 -12.54
CA THR A 511 8.73 -28.05 -11.61
C THR A 511 8.19 -29.32 -10.94
N ALA A 512 9.09 -30.09 -10.33
CA ALA A 512 8.71 -31.31 -9.59
C ALA A 512 7.77 -31.00 -8.42
N HIS A 513 7.85 -29.83 -7.85
CA HIS A 513 7.06 -29.38 -6.68
C HIS A 513 5.79 -28.60 -7.05
N GLY A 514 5.56 -28.35 -8.33
CA GLY A 514 4.32 -27.71 -8.77
C GLY A 514 4.46 -26.23 -9.18
N GLY A 515 5.67 -25.70 -9.19
CA GLY A 515 6.00 -24.42 -9.82
C GLY A 515 5.92 -24.48 -11.34
N ILE A 516 6.25 -23.41 -12.03
CA ILE A 516 6.30 -23.33 -13.49
C ILE A 516 7.63 -22.73 -13.94
N LEU A 517 8.25 -23.35 -14.95
CA LEU A 517 9.58 -22.94 -15.44
C LEU A 517 9.46 -21.84 -16.47
N TYR A 518 10.33 -20.87 -16.37
CA TYR A 518 10.45 -19.77 -17.33
C TYR A 518 11.47 -20.11 -18.42
N SER A 519 11.16 -19.74 -19.67
CA SER A 519 12.13 -19.73 -20.77
C SER A 519 11.88 -18.55 -21.70
N TYR A 520 12.79 -18.30 -22.67
CA TYR A 520 12.55 -17.25 -23.67
C TYR A 520 11.36 -17.55 -24.58
N GLU A 521 11.10 -18.83 -24.83
CA GLU A 521 10.02 -19.28 -25.70
C GLU A 521 8.69 -19.43 -24.95
N ASP A 522 8.75 -19.40 -23.61
CA ASP A 522 7.61 -19.61 -22.73
C ASP A 522 7.65 -18.63 -21.54
N GLY A 523 6.89 -17.55 -21.67
CA GLY A 523 6.76 -16.48 -20.65
C GLY A 523 5.76 -16.79 -19.55
N ASN A 524 5.05 -17.92 -19.64
CA ASN A 524 4.02 -18.37 -18.72
C ASN A 524 2.87 -17.35 -18.54
N PRO A 525 2.22 -16.90 -19.63
CA PRO A 525 1.10 -15.98 -19.52
C PRO A 525 -0.11 -16.58 -18.80
N GLU A 526 -0.22 -17.89 -18.69
CA GLU A 526 -1.28 -18.56 -17.94
C GLU A 526 -1.16 -18.41 -16.41
N ARG A 527 -0.04 -17.90 -15.92
CA ARG A 527 0.20 -17.60 -14.51
C ARG A 527 -0.55 -16.34 -14.12
N ILE A 528 -1.36 -16.43 -13.08
CA ILE A 528 -2.21 -15.34 -12.57
C ILE A 528 -1.67 -14.89 -11.21
N ILE A 529 -1.57 -13.61 -10.98
CA ILE A 529 -1.28 -13.08 -9.64
C ILE A 529 -2.61 -12.75 -8.95
N VAL A 530 -2.82 -13.26 -7.75
CA VAL A 530 -3.95 -12.86 -6.91
C VAL A 530 -3.46 -11.95 -5.79
N ASP A 531 -4.25 -10.90 -5.48
CA ASP A 531 -3.85 -9.82 -4.59
C ASP A 531 -4.89 -9.54 -3.49
N ASP A 532 -4.44 -8.91 -2.39
CA ASP A 532 -5.20 -8.70 -1.15
C ASP A 532 -5.77 -7.29 -0.98
N ALA A 533 -5.79 -6.45 -2.00
CA ALA A 533 -6.23 -5.06 -1.89
C ALA A 533 -7.71 -4.90 -1.46
N ILE A 534 -8.55 -5.90 -1.67
CA ILE A 534 -9.97 -5.89 -1.27
C ILE A 534 -10.21 -6.78 -0.05
N VAL A 535 -9.66 -8.00 -0.05
CA VAL A 535 -9.79 -8.94 1.07
C VAL A 535 -8.43 -9.56 1.39
N SER A 536 -8.18 -9.84 2.67
CA SER A 536 -6.91 -10.42 3.09
C SER A 536 -6.73 -11.86 2.59
N ILE A 537 -5.51 -12.18 2.16
CA ILE A 537 -5.07 -13.53 1.79
C ILE A 537 -4.28 -14.14 2.96
N PRO A 538 -4.41 -15.45 3.26
CA PRO A 538 -3.57 -16.11 4.26
C PRO A 538 -2.09 -16.04 3.89
N GLY A 539 -1.23 -15.64 4.83
CA GLY A 539 0.22 -15.64 4.61
C GLY A 539 0.88 -17.01 4.78
N GLY A 540 2.18 -17.07 4.47
CA GLY A 540 2.98 -18.29 4.67
C GLY A 540 2.70 -19.38 3.64
N LEU A 541 2.32 -19.00 2.43
CA LEU A 541 2.01 -19.92 1.33
C LEU A 541 3.31 -20.34 0.63
N ASN A 542 3.39 -21.61 0.27
CA ASN A 542 4.52 -22.21 -0.44
C ASN A 542 4.12 -22.63 -1.86
N VAL A 543 5.09 -22.87 -2.72
CA VAL A 543 4.85 -23.54 -4.01
C VAL A 543 4.18 -24.90 -3.78
N GLY A 544 3.18 -25.21 -4.62
CA GLY A 544 2.40 -26.44 -4.49
C GLY A 544 1.30 -26.43 -3.43
N ASP A 545 1.16 -25.37 -2.64
CA ASP A 545 -0.06 -25.14 -1.85
C ASP A 545 -1.24 -24.83 -2.80
N HIS A 546 -2.45 -24.99 -2.32
CA HIS A 546 -3.67 -24.73 -3.08
C HIS A 546 -4.60 -23.78 -2.33
N PHE A 547 -5.52 -23.15 -3.06
CA PHE A 547 -6.72 -22.62 -2.46
C PHE A 547 -7.91 -23.53 -2.71
N ALA A 548 -8.75 -23.73 -1.68
CA ALA A 548 -9.89 -24.67 -1.73
C ALA A 548 -10.96 -24.18 -2.72
N GLY A 549 -11.33 -25.01 -3.68
CA GLY A 549 -12.42 -24.77 -4.61
C GLY A 549 -12.05 -23.76 -5.69
N PHE A 550 -12.66 -22.59 -5.70
CA PHE A 550 -12.39 -21.54 -6.69
C PHE A 550 -12.13 -20.19 -6.01
N LEU A 551 -11.40 -19.34 -6.68
CA LEU A 551 -11.23 -17.92 -6.34
C LEU A 551 -12.15 -17.07 -7.20
N THR A 552 -12.62 -15.96 -6.65
CA THR A 552 -13.38 -14.95 -7.39
C THR A 552 -12.78 -13.58 -7.09
N GLY A 553 -12.55 -12.80 -8.12
CA GLY A 553 -11.97 -11.47 -8.00
C GLY A 553 -12.23 -10.63 -9.24
N VAL A 554 -11.70 -9.42 -9.25
CA VAL A 554 -11.75 -8.51 -10.40
C VAL A 554 -10.34 -8.33 -10.96
N VAL A 555 -10.21 -8.29 -12.28
CA VAL A 555 -8.92 -8.07 -12.92
C VAL A 555 -8.51 -6.60 -12.76
N ASP A 556 -7.27 -6.37 -12.37
CA ASP A 556 -6.65 -5.06 -12.27
C ASP A 556 -5.22 -5.13 -12.83
N TYR A 557 -4.61 -3.99 -13.04
CA TYR A 557 -3.21 -3.91 -13.46
C TYR A 557 -2.43 -2.93 -12.60
N ASN A 558 -1.25 -3.34 -12.11
CA ASN A 558 -0.40 -2.47 -11.30
C ASN A 558 1.08 -2.87 -11.41
N PHE A 559 1.97 -1.90 -11.55
CA PHE A 559 3.43 -2.05 -11.54
C PHE A 559 3.99 -3.22 -12.38
N GLY A 560 3.44 -3.44 -13.58
CA GLY A 560 3.95 -4.45 -14.52
C GLY A 560 3.31 -5.82 -14.35
N LEU A 561 2.24 -5.95 -13.59
CA LEU A 561 1.51 -7.18 -13.33
C LEU A 561 0.02 -7.02 -13.56
N PHE A 562 -0.61 -7.97 -14.26
CA PHE A 562 -2.04 -8.18 -14.17
C PHE A 562 -2.36 -8.90 -12.87
N LEU A 563 -3.30 -8.37 -12.11
CA LEU A 563 -3.69 -8.84 -10.78
C LEU A 563 -5.16 -9.27 -10.79
N VAL A 564 -5.50 -10.26 -9.98
CA VAL A 564 -6.90 -10.54 -9.63
C VAL A 564 -7.12 -10.17 -8.17
N GLU A 565 -7.75 -9.03 -7.97
CA GLU A 565 -8.14 -8.52 -6.65
C GLU A 565 -9.26 -9.38 -6.08
N LEU A 566 -8.94 -10.22 -5.09
CA LEU A 566 -9.91 -11.16 -4.55
C LEU A 566 -11.08 -10.47 -3.85
N THR A 567 -12.30 -10.94 -4.11
CA THR A 567 -13.53 -10.45 -3.46
C THR A 567 -13.98 -11.32 -2.29
N GLN A 568 -13.34 -12.47 -2.09
CA GLN A 568 -13.59 -13.40 -0.99
C GLN A 568 -12.27 -13.92 -0.43
N THR A 569 -12.14 -13.98 0.89
CA THR A 569 -10.95 -14.52 1.55
C THR A 569 -10.78 -15.99 1.20
N PRO A 570 -9.65 -16.39 0.60
CA PRO A 570 -9.42 -17.77 0.20
C PRO A 570 -9.06 -18.66 1.40
N ILE A 571 -9.26 -19.97 1.25
CA ILE A 571 -8.91 -20.98 2.26
C ILE A 571 -7.69 -21.75 1.76
N ARG A 572 -6.57 -21.65 2.48
CA ARG A 572 -5.34 -22.40 2.18
C ARG A 572 -5.52 -23.90 2.38
N VAL A 573 -5.01 -24.68 1.44
CA VAL A 573 -4.81 -26.14 1.55
C VAL A 573 -3.31 -26.41 1.39
N PRO A 574 -2.58 -26.81 2.43
CA PRO A 574 -1.14 -27.05 2.35
C PRO A 574 -0.79 -28.15 1.36
N GLY A 575 0.24 -27.93 0.57
CA GLY A 575 0.86 -28.90 -0.31
C GLY A 575 1.84 -29.85 0.42
N PRO A 576 2.46 -30.80 -0.30
CA PRO A 576 3.39 -31.78 0.28
C PRO A 576 4.84 -31.26 0.35
N LEU A 577 5.13 -29.99 0.06
CA LEU A 577 6.47 -29.45 -0.08
C LEU A 577 7.30 -29.65 1.19
N THR A 578 8.53 -30.14 1.04
CA THR A 578 9.49 -30.33 2.12
C THR A 578 10.88 -29.90 1.67
N LYS A 579 11.67 -29.29 2.57
CA LYS A 579 13.04 -28.87 2.28
C LYS A 579 13.92 -30.08 1.92
N GLU A 580 14.61 -29.99 0.80
CA GLU A 580 15.46 -31.06 0.27
C GLU A 580 16.76 -31.24 1.00
N THR A 581 17.48 -32.30 0.64
CA THR A 581 18.78 -32.62 1.24
C THR A 581 19.63 -33.33 0.19
N THR A 582 20.78 -32.75 -0.11
CA THR A 582 21.74 -33.36 -1.04
C THR A 582 22.36 -34.65 -0.52
N ILE A 583 22.98 -35.41 -1.42
CA ILE A 583 23.65 -36.67 -1.09
C ILE A 583 24.92 -36.43 -0.27
N VAL A 584 25.10 -37.21 0.80
CA VAL A 584 26.31 -37.17 1.63
C VAL A 584 27.55 -37.53 0.82
N PRO A 585 28.58 -36.68 0.75
CA PRO A 585 29.77 -36.95 -0.04
C PRO A 585 30.63 -38.08 0.57
N THR A 586 31.29 -38.85 -0.29
CA THR A 586 32.29 -39.82 0.11
C THR A 586 33.67 -39.14 0.37
N VAL A 587 34.62 -39.88 0.90
CA VAL A 587 35.99 -39.35 1.18
C VAL A 587 36.74 -38.92 -0.08
N ASN A 588 36.33 -39.42 -1.25
CA ASN A 588 36.96 -39.12 -2.54
C ASN A 588 36.25 -38.00 -3.31
N ASP A 589 35.14 -37.57 -2.83
CA ASP A 589 34.35 -36.52 -3.47
C ASP A 589 34.80 -35.17 -2.94
N LEU A 590 35.13 -34.27 -3.82
CA LEU A 590 35.17 -32.83 -3.52
C LEU A 590 33.77 -32.26 -3.73
N THR A 591 33.25 -31.60 -2.71
CA THR A 591 31.96 -30.87 -2.83
C THR A 591 32.20 -29.38 -2.94
N VAL A 592 31.67 -28.76 -4.00
CA VAL A 592 31.76 -27.34 -4.27
C VAL A 592 30.32 -26.80 -4.37
N ALA A 593 30.05 -25.72 -3.69
CA ALA A 593 28.71 -25.15 -3.66
C ALA A 593 28.74 -23.63 -3.88
N THR A 594 27.64 -23.11 -4.36
CA THR A 594 27.33 -21.68 -4.37
C THR A 594 26.07 -21.42 -3.57
N PHE A 595 26.04 -20.31 -2.84
CA PHE A 595 24.90 -19.92 -2.03
C PHE A 595 24.82 -18.40 -1.86
N ASN A 596 23.90 -17.76 -2.55
CA ASN A 596 23.52 -16.38 -2.29
C ASN A 596 22.72 -16.33 -0.97
N VAL A 597 23.16 -15.53 0.00
CA VAL A 597 22.58 -15.45 1.35
C VAL A 597 21.73 -14.20 1.59
N GLU A 598 21.34 -13.53 0.53
CA GLU A 598 20.42 -12.37 0.52
C GLU A 598 20.87 -11.28 1.49
N ASN A 599 21.88 -10.50 1.07
CA ASN A 599 22.36 -9.31 1.80
C ASN A 599 22.71 -9.52 3.28
N LEU A 600 23.33 -10.64 3.63
CA LEU A 600 23.61 -11.04 5.01
C LEU A 600 24.52 -10.05 5.74
N ASP A 601 24.03 -9.51 6.87
CA ASP A 601 24.78 -8.62 7.77
C ASP A 601 24.53 -8.92 9.27
N PRO A 602 25.35 -8.37 10.20
CA PRO A 602 25.12 -8.62 11.62
C PRO A 602 23.77 -8.11 12.15
N GLY A 603 23.10 -7.20 11.47
CA GLY A 603 21.78 -6.65 11.81
C GLY A 603 20.64 -7.66 11.63
N ASP A 604 20.80 -8.66 10.76
CA ASP A 604 19.81 -9.72 10.54
C ASP A 604 19.52 -10.57 11.79
N GLY A 605 20.44 -10.55 12.75
CA GLY A 605 20.29 -11.24 14.02
C GLY A 605 20.49 -12.76 13.93
N ALA A 606 20.51 -13.39 15.10
CA ALA A 606 20.85 -14.81 15.23
C ALA A 606 19.89 -15.75 14.48
N ALA A 607 18.67 -15.36 14.22
CA ALA A 607 17.68 -16.22 13.56
C ALA A 607 18.09 -16.54 12.10
N LYS A 608 18.43 -15.53 11.29
CA LYS A 608 18.87 -15.70 9.89
C LYS A 608 20.18 -16.50 9.84
N PHE A 609 21.18 -16.14 10.66
CA PHE A 609 22.44 -16.89 10.73
C PHE A 609 22.25 -18.35 11.10
N ASN A 610 21.39 -18.67 12.07
CA ASN A 610 21.09 -20.05 12.47
C ASN A 610 20.31 -20.81 11.39
N ALA A 611 19.41 -20.17 10.69
CA ALA A 611 18.69 -20.76 9.57
C ALA A 611 19.66 -21.12 8.42
N LEU A 612 20.48 -20.18 7.96
CA LEU A 612 21.49 -20.41 6.93
C LEU A 612 22.48 -21.52 7.35
N ALA A 613 22.99 -21.48 8.60
CA ALA A 613 23.85 -22.51 9.13
C ALA A 613 23.18 -23.87 9.16
N GLY A 614 21.89 -23.94 9.51
CA GLY A 614 21.08 -25.15 9.45
C GLY A 614 21.00 -25.74 8.05
N LEU A 615 20.79 -24.92 7.03
CA LEU A 615 20.77 -25.32 5.63
C LEU A 615 22.14 -25.85 5.18
N ILE A 616 23.23 -25.14 5.47
CA ILE A 616 24.59 -25.55 5.12
C ILE A 616 24.94 -26.93 5.74
N VAL A 617 24.58 -27.14 7.00
CA VAL A 617 24.94 -28.38 7.72
C VAL A 617 24.00 -29.54 7.36
N ASN A 618 22.71 -29.31 7.43
CA ASN A 618 21.72 -30.40 7.35
C ASN A 618 21.27 -30.69 5.94
N ASN A 619 21.15 -29.68 5.08
CA ASN A 619 20.63 -29.82 3.72
C ASN A 619 21.76 -29.95 2.69
N MET A 620 22.72 -29.03 2.69
CA MET A 620 23.88 -29.06 1.79
C MET A 620 24.98 -30.06 2.24
N LYS A 621 24.88 -30.66 3.43
CA LYS A 621 25.86 -31.64 3.99
C LYS A 621 27.27 -31.09 4.18
N SER A 622 27.39 -29.83 4.53
CA SER A 622 28.67 -29.15 4.82
C SER A 622 29.68 -29.28 3.69
N PRO A 623 29.48 -28.64 2.53
CA PRO A 623 30.37 -28.72 1.37
C PRO A 623 31.84 -28.43 1.75
N ASP A 624 32.79 -28.98 0.96
CA ASP A 624 34.22 -28.73 1.17
C ASP A 624 34.60 -27.28 0.87
N LEU A 625 33.96 -26.69 -0.15
CA LEU A 625 34.09 -25.30 -0.59
C LEU A 625 32.69 -24.71 -0.88
N ILE A 626 32.44 -23.51 -0.41
CA ILE A 626 31.22 -22.76 -0.68
C ILE A 626 31.64 -21.36 -1.17
N ALA A 627 31.24 -20.98 -2.36
CA ALA A 627 31.14 -19.56 -2.71
C ALA A 627 29.87 -19.02 -2.05
N VAL A 628 30.00 -17.97 -1.28
CA VAL A 628 28.86 -17.33 -0.63
C VAL A 628 28.76 -15.91 -1.17
N GLU A 629 27.64 -15.61 -1.76
CA GLU A 629 27.34 -14.33 -2.38
C GLU A 629 26.52 -13.44 -1.41
N GLU A 630 26.53 -12.14 -1.64
CA GLU A 630 25.79 -11.13 -0.87
C GLU A 630 26.18 -11.00 0.60
N VAL A 631 27.43 -11.29 0.91
CA VAL A 631 27.96 -11.02 2.26
C VAL A 631 28.27 -9.53 2.40
N GLN A 632 27.58 -8.86 3.30
CA GLN A 632 27.78 -7.45 3.62
C GLN A 632 28.93 -7.25 4.62
N ASP A 633 29.33 -6.00 4.79
CA ASP A 633 30.30 -5.63 5.81
C ASP A 633 29.70 -5.67 7.23
N ASN A 634 30.54 -5.32 8.24
CA ASN A 634 30.19 -5.48 9.66
C ASN A 634 29.06 -4.56 10.16
N ASN A 635 28.55 -3.65 9.35
CA ASN A 635 27.48 -2.73 9.74
C ASN A 635 26.38 -2.58 8.67
N GLY A 636 26.32 -3.49 7.73
CA GLY A 636 25.26 -3.63 6.76
C GLY A 636 25.12 -2.40 5.86
N ALA A 637 23.90 -2.01 5.53
CA ALA A 637 23.60 -0.88 4.63
C ALA A 637 24.01 0.50 5.15
N THR A 638 24.76 0.58 6.26
CA THR A 638 25.22 1.86 6.81
C THR A 638 26.40 2.42 6.03
N ASN A 639 26.16 3.41 5.17
CA ASN A 639 27.22 4.02 4.35
C ASN A 639 28.13 4.94 5.16
N ASN A 640 29.18 4.40 5.76
CA ASN A 640 30.16 5.14 6.57
C ASN A 640 31.62 4.80 6.25
N GLY A 641 31.87 4.04 5.17
CA GLY A 641 33.20 3.66 4.71
C GLY A 641 33.76 2.39 5.35
N VAL A 642 33.00 1.69 6.17
CA VAL A 642 33.33 0.33 6.60
C VAL A 642 33.20 -0.59 5.38
N VAL A 643 34.20 -1.46 5.19
CA VAL A 643 34.21 -2.49 4.13
C VAL A 643 34.65 -3.86 4.63
N ASP A 644 34.90 -3.97 5.93
CA ASP A 644 35.34 -5.22 6.56
C ASP A 644 34.16 -6.13 6.88
N PRO A 645 34.09 -7.38 6.36
CA PRO A 645 33.00 -8.32 6.60
C PRO A 645 33.32 -9.33 7.72
N SER A 646 34.43 -9.16 8.44
CA SER A 646 34.95 -10.21 9.35
C SER A 646 33.97 -10.60 10.46
N GLY A 647 33.16 -9.66 10.96
CA GLY A 647 32.10 -9.89 11.93
C GLY A 647 30.96 -10.72 11.35
N THR A 648 30.49 -10.39 10.15
CA THR A 648 29.45 -11.12 9.43
C THR A 648 29.88 -12.56 9.19
N ILE A 649 31.08 -12.75 8.61
CA ILE A 649 31.61 -14.08 8.27
C ILE A 649 31.84 -14.93 9.53
N SER A 650 32.47 -14.36 10.57
CA SER A 650 32.75 -15.09 11.82
C SER A 650 31.46 -15.49 12.54
N THR A 651 30.42 -14.70 12.46
CA THR A 651 29.09 -15.03 13.00
C THR A 651 28.49 -16.23 12.27
N LEU A 652 28.54 -16.24 10.92
CA LEU A 652 28.05 -17.38 10.13
C LEU A 652 28.85 -18.66 10.43
N ILE A 653 30.18 -18.62 10.45
CA ILE A 653 31.04 -19.78 10.79
C ILE A 653 30.76 -20.28 12.22
N THR A 654 30.52 -19.37 13.16
CA THR A 654 30.15 -19.74 14.53
C THR A 654 28.80 -20.44 14.57
N ALA A 655 27.80 -19.94 13.82
CA ALA A 655 26.49 -20.58 13.72
C ALA A 655 26.57 -21.96 13.06
N ILE A 656 27.38 -22.13 11.99
CA ILE A 656 27.64 -23.44 11.35
C ILE A 656 28.22 -24.43 12.38
N THR A 657 29.21 -24.01 13.14
CA THR A 657 29.81 -24.86 14.18
C THR A 657 28.81 -25.22 15.29
N ALA A 658 27.98 -24.26 15.69
CA ALA A 658 26.92 -24.47 16.68
C ALA A 658 25.82 -25.43 16.17
N ALA A 659 25.55 -25.44 14.85
CA ALA A 659 24.66 -26.41 14.21
C ALA A 659 25.24 -27.82 14.05
N GLY A 660 26.49 -28.04 14.50
CA GLY A 660 27.19 -29.32 14.42
C GLY A 660 28.02 -29.52 13.14
N GLY A 661 28.18 -28.47 12.35
CA GLY A 661 29.01 -28.45 11.15
C GLY A 661 30.50 -28.35 11.44
N PRO A 662 31.37 -28.51 10.42
CA PRO A 662 32.82 -28.32 10.56
C PRO A 662 33.18 -26.84 10.73
N THR A 663 34.42 -26.59 11.15
CA THR A 663 34.98 -25.23 11.11
C THR A 663 35.41 -24.91 9.68
N TYR A 664 34.94 -23.79 9.15
CA TYR A 664 35.38 -23.24 7.89
C TYR A 664 36.45 -22.15 8.11
N ASP A 665 37.44 -22.12 7.21
CA ASP A 665 38.29 -20.95 6.95
C ASP A 665 37.67 -20.16 5.79
N TYR A 666 38.11 -18.92 5.57
CA TYR A 666 37.57 -18.12 4.48
C TYR A 666 38.63 -17.27 3.78
N ARG A 667 38.33 -16.91 2.53
CA ARG A 667 39.09 -15.91 1.75
C ARG A 667 38.16 -14.98 1.04
N GLN A 668 38.52 -13.70 1.02
CA GLN A 668 37.77 -12.63 0.36
C GLN A 668 38.69 -11.45 0.01
N ILE A 669 38.22 -10.51 -0.77
CA ILE A 669 38.87 -9.22 -1.01
C ILE A 669 37.85 -8.12 -0.75
N ASN A 670 38.19 -7.17 0.14
CA ASN A 670 37.31 -6.01 0.40
C ASN A 670 37.08 -5.19 -0.88
N PRO A 671 35.87 -4.73 -1.16
CA PRO A 671 35.60 -3.79 -2.25
C PRO A 671 36.17 -2.39 -1.92
N VAL A 672 36.26 -1.55 -2.91
CA VAL A 672 36.33 -0.09 -2.69
C VAL A 672 34.93 0.34 -2.25
N ASN A 673 34.81 1.12 -1.18
CA ASN A 673 33.52 1.51 -0.63
C ASN A 673 32.53 2.02 -1.69
N ASN A 674 31.36 1.41 -1.77
CA ASN A 674 30.26 1.70 -2.72
C ASN A 674 30.65 1.62 -4.22
N GLN A 675 31.64 0.81 -4.60
CA GLN A 675 32.05 0.69 -6.00
C GLN A 675 31.63 -0.65 -6.64
N ASP A 676 31.22 -1.63 -5.84
CA ASP A 676 30.86 -2.96 -6.32
C ASP A 676 29.34 -3.16 -6.52
N GLY A 677 28.53 -2.09 -6.39
CA GLY A 677 27.09 -2.14 -6.55
C GLY A 677 26.36 -2.90 -5.44
N GLY A 678 25.14 -3.36 -5.70
CA GLY A 678 24.28 -4.00 -4.72
C GLY A 678 23.70 -3.03 -3.71
N GLU A 679 23.42 -3.50 -2.50
CA GLU A 679 22.83 -2.68 -1.42
C GLU A 679 23.73 -1.49 -1.07
N PRO A 680 23.22 -0.24 -1.19
CA PRO A 680 24.02 0.95 -0.91
C PRO A 680 24.56 0.97 0.53
N GLY A 681 25.89 1.06 0.68
CA GLY A 681 26.56 1.01 1.98
C GLY A 681 26.92 -0.40 2.45
N GLY A 682 26.26 -1.44 1.96
CA GLY A 682 26.48 -2.83 2.37
C GLY A 682 27.79 -3.44 1.88
N ASN A 683 28.37 -2.84 0.82
CA ASN A 683 29.63 -3.31 0.24
C ASN A 683 29.63 -4.83 -0.01
N ILE A 684 28.55 -5.34 -0.60
CA ILE A 684 28.33 -6.78 -0.80
C ILE A 684 29.43 -7.39 -1.66
N ARG A 685 29.75 -8.65 -1.37
CA ARG A 685 30.81 -9.40 -2.01
C ARG A 685 30.53 -10.88 -2.01
N GLN A 686 31.26 -11.60 -2.84
CA GLN A 686 31.41 -13.04 -2.77
C GLN A 686 32.63 -13.39 -1.93
N ILE A 687 32.54 -14.50 -1.18
CA ILE A 687 33.62 -15.05 -0.39
C ILE A 687 33.79 -16.56 -0.67
N PHE A 688 34.97 -17.09 -0.49
CA PHE A 688 35.19 -18.52 -0.36
C PHE A 688 35.18 -18.92 1.10
N MET A 689 34.27 -19.81 1.51
CA MET A 689 34.34 -20.57 2.74
C MET A 689 34.78 -22.00 2.42
N PHE A 690 35.77 -22.53 3.14
CA PHE A 690 36.27 -23.87 2.88
C PHE A 690 36.73 -24.58 4.16
N ARG A 691 36.60 -25.93 4.14
CA ARG A 691 37.04 -26.80 5.24
C ARG A 691 38.27 -27.58 4.84
N THR A 692 39.19 -27.81 5.79
CA THR A 692 40.49 -28.42 5.52
C THR A 692 40.60 -29.87 6.03
N ASP A 693 39.62 -30.35 6.77
CA ASP A 693 39.60 -31.68 7.40
C ASP A 693 39.38 -32.84 6.45
N ARG A 694 39.05 -32.55 5.16
CA ARG A 694 38.79 -33.53 4.11
C ARG A 694 39.79 -33.54 2.96
N GLY A 695 40.98 -32.90 3.15
CA GLY A 695 42.03 -32.88 2.11
C GLY A 695 42.02 -31.69 1.17
N LEU A 696 41.11 -30.72 1.39
CA LEU A 696 41.12 -29.44 0.66
C LEU A 696 42.07 -28.47 1.36
N SER A 697 42.90 -27.77 0.61
CA SER A 697 43.77 -26.72 1.11
C SER A 697 43.80 -25.56 0.12
N PHE A 698 43.84 -24.33 0.67
CA PHE A 698 43.95 -23.12 -0.11
C PHE A 698 45.41 -22.85 -0.52
N VAL A 699 45.62 -22.44 -1.77
CA VAL A 699 46.94 -22.02 -2.24
C VAL A 699 47.05 -20.51 -2.12
N ASP A 700 47.64 -20.04 -1.05
CA ASP A 700 47.77 -18.62 -0.74
C ASP A 700 48.88 -17.96 -1.57
N ARG A 701 48.52 -16.89 -2.29
CA ARG A 701 49.46 -15.98 -2.98
C ARG A 701 49.01 -14.53 -2.68
N PRO A 702 49.58 -13.98 -1.58
CA PRO A 702 49.13 -12.68 -1.08
C PRO A 702 49.49 -11.54 -2.04
N GLY A 703 48.72 -10.43 -1.94
CA GLY A 703 48.94 -9.20 -2.71
C GLY A 703 47.80 -8.84 -3.63
N GLY A 704 46.76 -9.70 -3.72
CA GLY A 704 45.48 -9.31 -4.34
C GLY A 704 44.74 -8.25 -3.51
N ASP A 705 44.21 -7.24 -4.17
CA ASP A 705 43.40 -6.19 -3.55
C ASP A 705 42.20 -5.81 -4.45
N SER A 706 41.45 -4.79 -4.03
CA SER A 706 40.23 -4.35 -4.70
C SER A 706 40.41 -3.87 -6.15
N THR A 707 41.62 -3.49 -6.54
CA THR A 707 41.94 -2.84 -7.83
C THR A 707 43.04 -3.52 -8.63
N THR A 708 43.76 -4.46 -8.00
CA THR A 708 44.88 -5.17 -8.65
C THR A 708 44.39 -6.49 -9.25
N ALA A 709 44.57 -6.62 -10.57
CA ALA A 709 44.19 -7.84 -11.29
C ALA A 709 45.09 -9.02 -10.96
N THR A 710 44.50 -10.19 -10.73
CA THR A 710 45.23 -11.45 -10.83
C THR A 710 45.45 -11.82 -12.29
N THR A 711 46.58 -12.41 -12.61
CA THR A 711 46.94 -12.86 -13.95
C THR A 711 47.36 -14.31 -13.96
N VAL A 712 47.27 -14.97 -15.11
CA VAL A 712 47.69 -16.36 -15.28
C VAL A 712 49.13 -16.43 -15.79
N THR A 713 49.97 -17.16 -15.09
CA THR A 713 51.34 -17.42 -15.49
C THR A 713 51.62 -18.90 -15.73
N ASN A 714 52.63 -19.23 -16.54
CA ASN A 714 53.03 -20.59 -16.84
C ASN A 714 54.17 -21.02 -15.92
N ALA A 715 53.91 -21.91 -14.97
CA ALA A 715 54.90 -22.49 -14.06
C ALA A 715 55.25 -23.93 -14.46
N GLY A 716 55.99 -24.07 -15.58
CA GLY A 716 56.44 -25.36 -16.06
C GLY A 716 55.33 -26.26 -16.65
N GLY A 717 54.37 -25.62 -17.30
CA GLY A 717 53.20 -26.32 -17.90
C GLY A 717 51.97 -26.35 -17.01
N THR A 718 52.06 -25.80 -15.80
CA THR A 718 50.91 -25.66 -14.88
C THR A 718 50.54 -24.17 -14.83
N ALA A 719 49.28 -23.87 -14.96
CA ALA A 719 48.77 -22.51 -14.78
C ALA A 719 48.94 -22.07 -13.31
N GLN A 720 49.24 -20.84 -13.10
CA GLN A 720 49.41 -20.26 -11.74
C GLN A 720 48.83 -18.88 -11.72
N LEU A 721 47.99 -18.58 -10.75
CA LEU A 721 47.48 -17.23 -10.51
C LEU A 721 48.58 -16.37 -9.86
N SER A 722 48.70 -15.13 -10.27
CA SER A 722 49.64 -14.19 -9.62
C SER A 722 49.21 -13.86 -8.18
N PHE A 723 47.92 -13.78 -7.94
CA PHE A 723 47.31 -13.61 -6.61
C PHE A 723 46.20 -14.65 -6.39
N SER A 724 46.14 -15.21 -5.19
CA SER A 724 45.12 -16.15 -4.79
C SER A 724 44.82 -15.90 -3.29
N PRO A 725 43.68 -15.31 -2.92
CA PRO A 725 42.63 -14.85 -3.82
C PRO A 725 43.06 -13.64 -4.62
N GLY A 726 42.48 -13.44 -5.79
CA GLY A 726 42.68 -12.28 -6.66
C GLY A 726 41.43 -11.92 -7.43
N ARG A 727 41.33 -10.71 -7.90
CA ARG A 727 40.20 -10.23 -8.72
C ARG A 727 40.55 -10.29 -10.22
N ILE A 728 39.60 -10.64 -11.06
CA ILE A 728 39.77 -10.69 -12.51
C ILE A 728 39.45 -9.32 -13.10
N ASP A 729 40.48 -8.66 -13.68
CA ASP A 729 40.37 -7.34 -14.34
C ASP A 729 39.45 -6.34 -13.60
N PRO A 730 39.69 -6.06 -12.30
CA PRO A 730 38.72 -5.34 -11.45
C PRO A 730 38.50 -3.88 -11.85
N THR A 731 39.33 -3.33 -12.72
CA THR A 731 39.23 -1.94 -13.20
C THR A 731 38.48 -1.81 -14.53
N ASN A 732 38.05 -2.89 -15.14
CA ASN A 732 37.29 -2.91 -16.37
C ASN A 732 35.90 -2.27 -16.15
N SER A 733 35.43 -1.53 -17.15
CA SER A 733 34.12 -0.85 -17.09
C SER A 733 32.94 -1.80 -17.01
N ALA A 734 33.10 -3.07 -17.43
CA ALA A 734 32.09 -4.11 -17.25
C ALA A 734 31.74 -4.36 -15.77
N TRP A 735 32.63 -4.01 -14.85
CA TRP A 735 32.41 -4.14 -13.41
C TRP A 735 31.95 -2.84 -12.72
N ASN A 736 31.58 -1.82 -13.47
CA ASN A 736 31.05 -0.60 -12.89
C ASN A 736 29.73 -0.87 -12.15
N SER A 737 29.67 -0.46 -10.87
CA SER A 737 28.52 -0.72 -10.00
C SER A 737 28.11 -2.20 -9.97
N SER A 738 29.07 -3.12 -10.11
CA SER A 738 28.88 -4.56 -10.06
C SER A 738 30.02 -5.23 -9.29
N ARG A 739 29.74 -6.38 -8.70
CA ARG A 739 30.73 -7.19 -7.94
C ARG A 739 31.79 -7.70 -8.90
N LYS A 740 33.04 -7.80 -8.43
CA LYS A 740 34.18 -8.24 -9.21
C LYS A 740 34.45 -9.72 -8.94
N PRO A 741 34.69 -10.59 -9.94
CA PRO A 741 34.94 -12.01 -9.73
C PRO A 741 36.14 -12.25 -8.81
N LEU A 742 35.99 -13.24 -7.93
CA LEU A 742 37.02 -13.66 -7.01
C LEU A 742 37.64 -14.99 -7.47
N ALA A 743 38.88 -14.98 -7.95
CA ALA A 743 39.58 -16.16 -8.42
C ALA A 743 40.56 -16.69 -7.36
N ALA A 744 40.62 -18.01 -7.23
CA ALA A 744 41.51 -18.68 -6.26
C ALA A 744 42.00 -20.04 -6.76
N GLU A 745 43.12 -20.48 -6.19
CA GLU A 745 43.66 -21.84 -6.37
C GLU A 745 43.46 -22.65 -5.10
N PHE A 746 43.04 -23.89 -5.28
CA PHE A 746 42.93 -24.89 -4.22
C PHE A 746 43.67 -26.15 -4.60
N LEU A 747 44.02 -26.98 -3.62
CA LEU A 747 44.48 -28.36 -3.79
C LEU A 747 43.55 -29.27 -3.02
N PHE A 748 42.95 -30.23 -3.70
CA PHE A 748 42.23 -31.33 -3.09
C PHE A 748 42.99 -32.63 -3.30
N ASN A 749 43.48 -33.24 -2.22
CA ASN A 749 44.32 -34.43 -2.26
C ASN A 749 45.50 -34.28 -3.25
N GLY A 750 46.10 -33.07 -3.32
CA GLY A 750 47.22 -32.77 -4.22
C GLY A 750 46.84 -32.40 -5.66
N GLN A 751 45.58 -32.49 -6.06
CA GLN A 751 45.12 -32.08 -7.39
C GLN A 751 44.71 -30.61 -7.34
N ARG A 752 45.20 -29.83 -8.32
CA ARG A 752 44.94 -28.39 -8.41
C ARG A 752 43.54 -28.15 -8.97
N LEU A 753 42.90 -27.14 -8.41
CA LEU A 753 41.59 -26.63 -8.79
C LEU A 753 41.68 -25.09 -8.88
N TYR A 754 41.15 -24.51 -9.94
CA TYR A 754 40.95 -23.08 -10.05
C TYR A 754 39.47 -22.79 -9.85
N VAL A 755 39.13 -21.92 -8.93
CA VAL A 755 37.73 -21.60 -8.60
C VAL A 755 37.53 -20.12 -8.76
N ILE A 756 36.47 -19.75 -9.49
CA ILE A 756 36.09 -18.36 -9.74
C ILE A 756 34.68 -18.17 -9.19
N ALA A 757 34.55 -17.38 -8.13
CA ALA A 757 33.26 -17.05 -7.53
C ALA A 757 32.75 -15.73 -8.10
N ASN A 758 31.49 -15.72 -8.45
CA ASN A 758 30.82 -14.65 -9.15
C ASN A 758 29.60 -14.12 -8.43
N HIS A 759 29.27 -12.90 -8.75
CA HIS A 759 27.95 -12.32 -8.58
C HIS A 759 27.82 -11.23 -9.65
N PHE A 760 27.25 -11.58 -10.79
CA PHE A 760 27.15 -10.70 -11.94
C PHE A 760 26.13 -9.57 -11.74
N ASN A 761 26.00 -8.69 -12.71
CA ASN A 761 25.07 -7.58 -12.67
C ASN A 761 23.63 -8.11 -12.64
N SER A 762 22.83 -7.59 -11.69
CA SER A 762 21.43 -8.00 -11.54
C SER A 762 20.58 -7.57 -12.74
N LYS A 763 19.36 -8.11 -12.82
CA LYS A 763 18.34 -7.72 -13.82
C LYS A 763 17.69 -6.37 -13.54
N GLY A 764 18.19 -5.64 -12.55
CA GLY A 764 17.69 -4.30 -12.20
C GLY A 764 17.76 -3.34 -13.39
N GLY A 765 16.63 -2.72 -13.71
CA GLY A 765 16.46 -1.81 -14.84
C GLY A 765 15.95 -2.46 -16.12
N ASP A 766 15.82 -3.79 -16.17
CA ASP A 766 15.09 -4.49 -17.25
C ASP A 766 13.59 -4.21 -17.14
N PHE A 767 12.89 -4.28 -18.26
CA PHE A 767 11.45 -4.04 -18.27
C PHE A 767 10.68 -5.24 -17.68
N PRO A 768 9.51 -5.02 -17.06
CA PRO A 768 8.69 -6.09 -16.55
C PRO A 768 8.18 -7.00 -17.68
N LEU A 769 7.92 -8.26 -17.36
CA LEU A 769 7.48 -9.27 -18.33
C LEU A 769 6.10 -8.92 -18.94
N THR A 770 5.19 -8.38 -18.15
CA THR A 770 3.85 -7.95 -18.57
C THR A 770 3.74 -6.42 -18.57
N GLY A 771 4.76 -5.74 -19.05
CA GLY A 771 4.78 -4.30 -19.23
C GLY A 771 4.59 -3.87 -20.67
N ARG A 772 4.70 -2.59 -20.89
CA ARG A 772 4.57 -1.92 -22.17
C ARG A 772 5.60 -2.38 -23.21
N PHE A 773 6.78 -2.83 -22.75
CA PHE A 773 7.88 -3.28 -23.59
C PHE A 773 8.24 -4.71 -23.24
N GLN A 774 8.21 -5.59 -24.22
CA GLN A 774 8.28 -7.03 -24.02
C GLN A 774 9.68 -7.62 -24.01
N PRO A 775 10.13 -8.23 -22.90
CA PRO A 775 11.43 -8.87 -22.83
C PRO A 775 11.42 -10.40 -23.11
N GLN A 776 10.29 -11.04 -23.39
CA GLN A 776 10.19 -12.49 -23.49
C GLN A 776 11.06 -13.05 -24.62
N THR A 777 10.91 -12.58 -25.84
CA THR A 777 11.74 -12.97 -26.97
C THR A 777 13.06 -12.20 -26.95
N LEU A 778 14.03 -12.56 -27.78
CA LEU A 778 15.28 -11.78 -27.94
C LEU A 778 14.94 -10.38 -28.40
N PRO A 779 14.91 -9.38 -27.49
CA PRO A 779 14.38 -8.07 -27.80
C PRO A 779 15.35 -7.25 -28.65
N PRO A 780 14.87 -6.17 -29.28
CA PRO A 780 15.76 -5.11 -29.74
C PRO A 780 16.69 -4.62 -28.65
N ALA A 781 17.87 -4.15 -29.01
CA ALA A 781 18.83 -3.58 -28.05
C ALA A 781 18.17 -2.52 -27.16
N GLY A 782 18.31 -2.66 -25.85
CA GLY A 782 17.80 -1.72 -24.84
C GLY A 782 16.57 -2.19 -24.06
N LEU A 783 15.90 -3.26 -24.45
CA LEU A 783 14.77 -3.82 -23.68
C LEU A 783 15.23 -4.60 -22.45
N ARG A 784 16.45 -5.17 -22.52
CA ARG A 784 17.15 -5.77 -21.36
C ARG A 784 18.49 -5.07 -21.17
N PRO A 785 18.52 -3.85 -20.65
CA PRO A 785 19.76 -3.08 -20.58
C PRO A 785 20.80 -3.72 -19.65
N SER A 786 20.41 -4.52 -18.69
CA SER A 786 21.32 -5.22 -17.78
C SER A 786 22.09 -6.35 -18.45
N GLU A 787 21.54 -7.00 -19.48
CA GLU A 787 22.09 -8.14 -20.17
C GLU A 787 23.40 -7.81 -20.88
N ALA A 788 23.49 -6.63 -21.49
CA ALA A 788 24.72 -6.17 -22.16
C ALA A 788 25.94 -6.09 -21.21
N GLN A 789 25.71 -5.75 -19.95
CA GLN A 789 26.78 -5.74 -18.96
C GLN A 789 27.17 -7.17 -18.56
N ARG A 790 26.22 -8.07 -18.38
CA ARG A 790 26.48 -9.49 -18.08
C ARG A 790 27.26 -10.17 -19.21
N HIS A 791 26.94 -9.92 -20.48
CA HIS A 791 27.72 -10.45 -21.62
C HIS A 791 29.19 -9.97 -21.58
N GLN A 792 29.45 -8.70 -21.22
CA GLN A 792 30.81 -8.21 -21.07
C GLN A 792 31.53 -8.88 -19.89
N GLN A 793 30.84 -9.07 -18.78
CA GLN A 793 31.36 -9.77 -17.60
C GLN A 793 31.72 -11.21 -17.93
N ALA A 794 30.81 -11.95 -18.57
CA ALA A 794 31.03 -13.31 -19.02
C ALA A 794 32.21 -13.41 -20.02
N THR A 795 32.35 -12.44 -20.93
CA THR A 795 33.47 -12.41 -21.89
C THR A 795 34.81 -12.27 -21.20
N ILE A 796 34.95 -11.36 -20.21
CA ILE A 796 36.17 -11.16 -19.44
C ILE A 796 36.54 -12.44 -18.70
N GLU A 797 35.57 -13.10 -18.12
CA GLU A 797 35.77 -14.33 -17.37
C GLU A 797 36.12 -15.51 -18.29
N ALA A 798 35.42 -15.65 -19.41
CA ALA A 798 35.72 -16.64 -20.46
C ALA A 798 37.19 -16.51 -20.96
N ASP A 799 37.63 -15.27 -21.19
CA ASP A 799 39.01 -14.98 -21.56
C ASP A 799 40.01 -15.41 -20.47
N PHE A 800 39.67 -15.19 -19.18
CA PHE A 800 40.51 -15.61 -18.06
C PHE A 800 40.58 -17.13 -17.94
N VAL A 801 39.47 -17.81 -18.07
CA VAL A 801 39.39 -19.30 -18.14
C VAL A 801 40.23 -19.82 -19.29
N GLN A 802 40.13 -19.19 -20.46
CA GLN A 802 40.93 -19.57 -21.63
C GLN A 802 42.43 -19.37 -21.42
N GLN A 803 42.85 -18.32 -20.68
CA GLN A 803 44.27 -18.13 -20.30
C GLN A 803 44.76 -19.30 -19.42
N ILE A 804 43.98 -19.79 -18.46
CA ILE A 804 44.33 -20.96 -17.64
C ILE A 804 44.47 -22.19 -18.56
N ARG A 805 43.49 -22.42 -19.44
CA ARG A 805 43.48 -23.60 -20.33
C ARG A 805 44.52 -23.56 -21.45
N ASN A 806 44.96 -22.40 -21.88
CA ASN A 806 46.08 -22.24 -22.82
C ASN A 806 47.41 -22.69 -22.20
N VAL A 807 47.57 -22.59 -20.87
CA VAL A 807 48.74 -23.08 -20.16
C VAL A 807 48.57 -24.61 -19.88
N ASP A 808 47.41 -25.01 -19.44
CA ASP A 808 47.08 -26.39 -19.11
C ASP A 808 45.67 -26.73 -19.62
N ALA A 809 45.57 -27.35 -20.78
CA ALA A 809 44.29 -27.74 -21.39
C ALA A 809 43.47 -28.74 -20.54
N SER A 810 44.10 -29.36 -19.56
CA SER A 810 43.46 -30.31 -18.64
C SER A 810 43.19 -29.67 -17.24
N ALA A 811 43.35 -28.36 -17.12
CA ALA A 811 43.15 -27.67 -15.84
C ALA A 811 41.72 -27.91 -15.34
N ASN A 812 41.61 -28.20 -14.02
CA ASN A 812 40.33 -28.29 -13.35
C ASN A 812 39.90 -26.87 -13.01
N VAL A 813 38.91 -26.35 -13.72
CA VAL A 813 38.35 -25.02 -13.51
C VAL A 813 36.87 -25.17 -13.11
N VAL A 814 36.48 -24.44 -12.08
CA VAL A 814 35.09 -24.29 -11.65
C VAL A 814 34.76 -22.79 -11.61
N VAL A 815 33.74 -22.42 -12.34
CA VAL A 815 33.12 -21.11 -12.34
C VAL A 815 31.79 -21.26 -11.65
N LEU A 816 31.51 -20.49 -10.61
CA LEU A 816 30.26 -20.62 -9.87
C LEU A 816 29.81 -19.28 -9.27
N GLY A 817 28.55 -19.22 -8.88
CA GLY A 817 27.97 -18.05 -8.25
C GLY A 817 26.63 -17.68 -8.85
N ASP A 818 26.08 -16.61 -8.33
CA ASP A 818 24.92 -15.94 -8.90
C ASP A 818 25.35 -15.17 -10.16
N LEU A 819 25.09 -15.75 -11.32
CA LEU A 819 25.37 -15.13 -12.62
C LEU A 819 24.25 -14.21 -13.08
N ASN A 820 23.15 -14.10 -12.31
CA ASN A 820 21.99 -13.26 -12.58
C ASN A 820 21.41 -13.45 -13.99
N ASP A 821 21.57 -14.64 -14.56
CA ASP A 821 21.04 -14.95 -15.89
C ASP A 821 20.64 -16.43 -16.00
N PHE A 822 19.89 -16.75 -17.03
CA PHE A 822 19.24 -18.05 -17.22
C PHE A 822 20.19 -19.05 -17.91
N GLU A 823 19.98 -20.35 -17.72
CA GLU A 823 20.78 -21.42 -18.33
C GLU A 823 20.78 -21.37 -19.88
N PHE A 824 19.73 -20.79 -20.46
CA PHE A 824 19.57 -20.62 -21.90
C PHE A 824 20.09 -19.28 -22.43
N SER A 825 20.71 -18.45 -21.58
CA SER A 825 21.11 -17.08 -21.96
C SER A 825 22.46 -17.05 -22.67
N GLU A 826 22.70 -15.98 -23.46
CA GLU A 826 23.99 -15.73 -24.09
C GLU A 826 25.12 -15.56 -23.07
N THR A 827 24.84 -15.08 -21.85
CA THR A 827 25.79 -15.01 -20.74
C THR A 827 26.42 -16.37 -20.43
N ILE A 828 25.60 -17.41 -20.35
CA ILE A 828 26.05 -18.79 -20.11
C ILE A 828 26.73 -19.37 -21.34
N HIS A 829 26.18 -19.16 -22.54
CA HIS A 829 26.79 -19.62 -23.79
C HIS A 829 28.21 -19.06 -24.03
N ILE A 830 28.47 -17.80 -23.65
CA ILE A 830 29.83 -17.21 -23.69
C ILE A 830 30.79 -17.99 -22.79
N LEU A 831 30.40 -18.38 -21.59
CA LEU A 831 31.24 -19.17 -20.68
C LEU A 831 31.44 -20.60 -21.18
N GLU A 832 30.41 -21.23 -21.76
CA GLU A 832 30.50 -22.56 -22.37
C GLU A 832 31.43 -22.55 -23.57
N ALA A 833 31.41 -21.50 -24.38
CA ALA A 833 32.34 -21.34 -25.52
C ALA A 833 33.82 -21.31 -25.09
N ALA A 834 34.13 -20.93 -23.84
CA ALA A 834 35.48 -21.08 -23.26
C ALA A 834 35.80 -22.53 -22.85
N GLY A 835 34.90 -23.48 -23.10
CA GLY A 835 35.04 -24.93 -22.83
C GLY A 835 34.71 -25.32 -21.41
N LEU A 836 33.79 -24.59 -20.81
CA LEU A 836 33.07 -24.99 -19.58
C LEU A 836 31.79 -25.73 -19.95
N THR A 837 31.23 -26.47 -19.04
CA THR A 837 29.93 -27.13 -19.16
C THR A 837 29.06 -26.62 -17.98
N ASP A 838 27.91 -26.08 -18.26
CA ASP A 838 26.94 -25.77 -17.20
C ASP A 838 26.35 -27.08 -16.67
N LEU A 839 26.36 -27.23 -15.37
CA LEU A 839 25.90 -28.45 -14.72
C LEU A 839 24.36 -28.59 -14.71
N TYR A 840 23.61 -27.51 -14.96
CA TYR A 840 22.16 -27.60 -15.19
C TYR A 840 21.80 -28.54 -16.33
N ASP A 841 22.65 -28.65 -17.34
CA ASP A 841 22.45 -29.61 -18.47
C ASP A 841 22.34 -31.06 -18.02
N SER A 842 22.90 -31.40 -16.86
CA SER A 842 22.84 -32.75 -16.29
C SER A 842 21.54 -33.04 -15.54
N LEU A 843 20.75 -32.01 -15.22
CA LEU A 843 19.50 -32.17 -14.48
C LEU A 843 18.31 -32.41 -15.40
N PRO A 844 17.28 -33.12 -14.90
CA PRO A 844 15.96 -33.12 -15.53
C PRO A 844 15.42 -31.67 -15.60
N LEU A 845 14.66 -31.35 -16.63
CA LEU A 845 14.12 -30.02 -16.81
C LEU A 845 13.35 -29.52 -15.57
N ALA A 846 12.56 -30.39 -14.95
CA ALA A 846 11.76 -30.06 -13.76
C ALA A 846 12.56 -29.64 -12.51
N GLU A 847 13.89 -29.82 -12.50
CA GLU A 847 14.81 -29.50 -11.42
C GLU A 847 15.74 -28.31 -11.76
N ARG A 848 15.54 -27.66 -12.93
CA ARG A 848 16.40 -26.56 -13.40
C ARG A 848 15.93 -25.22 -12.94
N TYR A 849 16.04 -24.92 -11.65
CA TYR A 849 15.77 -23.60 -11.07
C TYR A 849 16.47 -23.45 -9.72
N SER A 850 16.81 -22.24 -9.36
CA SER A 850 17.36 -21.88 -8.04
C SER A 850 16.65 -20.68 -7.43
N TYR A 851 15.72 -20.07 -8.18
CA TYR A 851 15.06 -18.81 -7.81
C TYR A 851 13.61 -18.81 -8.29
N VAL A 852 12.71 -18.17 -7.58
CA VAL A 852 11.31 -18.00 -8.01
C VAL A 852 10.97 -16.50 -8.01
N PHE A 853 10.72 -15.95 -9.18
CA PHE A 853 10.34 -14.55 -9.33
C PHE A 853 8.94 -14.42 -9.91
N GLU A 854 8.03 -13.76 -9.21
CA GLU A 854 6.62 -13.61 -9.61
C GLU A 854 5.95 -14.94 -10.00
N GLY A 855 6.37 -16.05 -9.34
CA GLY A 855 5.85 -17.39 -9.62
C GLY A 855 6.51 -18.12 -10.80
N ASN A 856 7.47 -17.51 -11.48
CA ASN A 856 8.33 -18.14 -12.48
C ASN A 856 9.55 -18.75 -11.81
N SER A 857 9.72 -20.08 -11.91
CA SER A 857 10.92 -20.78 -11.47
C SER A 857 12.01 -20.64 -12.54
N GLN A 858 13.19 -20.15 -12.15
CA GLN A 858 14.27 -19.80 -13.09
C GLN A 858 15.65 -20.03 -12.47
N THR A 859 16.66 -20.19 -13.33
CA THR A 859 18.05 -20.33 -12.91
C THR A 859 18.71 -18.96 -12.77
N LEU A 860 19.49 -18.75 -11.73
CA LEU A 860 20.38 -17.59 -11.57
C LEU A 860 21.75 -18.00 -11.06
N ASP A 861 21.80 -19.08 -10.24
CA ASP A 861 22.99 -19.57 -9.57
C ASP A 861 23.56 -20.75 -10.32
N HIS A 862 24.73 -20.60 -10.92
CA HIS A 862 25.32 -21.60 -11.80
C HIS A 862 26.60 -22.20 -11.22
N ILE A 863 26.88 -23.44 -11.59
CA ILE A 863 28.18 -24.08 -11.45
C ILE A 863 28.59 -24.65 -12.82
N LEU A 864 29.58 -23.98 -13.43
CA LEU A 864 30.16 -24.42 -14.69
C LEU A 864 31.53 -25.06 -14.44
N VAL A 865 31.79 -26.18 -15.07
CA VAL A 865 33.06 -26.89 -14.86
C VAL A 865 33.79 -27.11 -16.18
N SER A 866 35.14 -27.16 -16.15
CA SER A 866 35.93 -27.53 -17.32
C SER A 866 35.63 -28.99 -17.71
N GLY A 867 35.76 -29.33 -19.00
CA GLY A 867 35.50 -30.66 -19.53
C GLY A 867 36.29 -31.79 -18.84
N SER A 868 37.43 -31.48 -18.21
CA SER A 868 38.15 -32.42 -17.36
C SER A 868 37.35 -32.88 -16.13
N LEU A 869 36.37 -32.10 -15.67
CA LEU A 869 35.51 -32.38 -14.53
C LEU A 869 34.11 -32.86 -14.91
N ALA A 870 33.58 -32.45 -16.04
CA ALA A 870 32.17 -32.62 -16.40
C ALA A 870 31.65 -34.07 -16.25
N ASP A 871 32.33 -35.04 -16.85
CA ASP A 871 31.91 -36.45 -16.84
C ASP A 871 31.98 -37.14 -15.44
N ARG A 872 32.47 -36.48 -14.43
CA ARG A 872 32.69 -37.05 -13.09
C ARG A 872 32.11 -36.16 -12.00
N THR A 873 31.26 -35.24 -12.40
CA THR A 873 30.52 -34.38 -11.49
C THR A 873 29.05 -34.79 -11.49
N THR A 874 28.47 -34.83 -10.30
CA THR A 874 27.02 -34.89 -10.14
C THR A 874 26.61 -33.56 -9.50
N PHE A 875 25.50 -33.01 -9.96
CA PHE A 875 25.00 -31.69 -9.57
C PHE A 875 23.63 -31.82 -8.95
N ASP A 876 23.34 -30.93 -8.03
CA ASP A 876 22.11 -30.91 -7.26
C ASP A 876 21.80 -29.45 -6.88
N VAL A 877 20.63 -28.96 -7.22
CA VAL A 877 20.06 -27.73 -6.64
C VAL A 877 19.26 -28.16 -5.43
N VAL A 878 19.61 -27.65 -4.27
CA VAL A 878 18.99 -28.08 -3.02
C VAL A 878 17.82 -27.16 -2.70
N HIS A 879 16.61 -27.56 -3.09
CA HIS A 879 15.41 -26.73 -2.95
C HIS A 879 15.00 -26.60 -1.48
N VAL A 880 15.36 -25.47 -0.84
CA VAL A 880 15.18 -25.21 0.59
C VAL A 880 14.69 -23.80 0.90
N ASN A 881 14.72 -22.91 -0.08
CA ASN A 881 14.41 -21.49 0.05
C ASN A 881 13.39 -20.97 -0.97
N ALA A 882 13.74 -20.99 -2.25
CA ALA A 882 13.02 -20.26 -3.31
C ALA A 882 11.51 -20.56 -3.40
N GLU A 883 11.10 -21.74 -2.96
CA GLU A 883 9.72 -22.21 -2.98
C GLU A 883 8.99 -22.02 -1.62
N PHE A 884 9.71 -21.57 -0.58
CA PHE A 884 9.21 -21.54 0.81
C PHE A 884 8.97 -20.11 1.30
N ALA A 885 7.83 -19.88 1.93
CA ALA A 885 7.54 -18.59 2.58
C ALA A 885 8.38 -18.34 3.85
N ASP A 886 9.01 -19.39 4.42
CA ASP A 886 9.92 -19.30 5.58
C ASP A 886 11.39 -19.38 5.15
N GLN A 887 11.69 -18.96 3.93
CA GLN A 887 13.03 -18.93 3.34
C GLN A 887 14.05 -18.16 4.21
N ALA A 888 15.31 -18.61 4.20
CA ALA A 888 16.42 -17.90 4.81
C ALA A 888 17.17 -17.01 3.81
N SER A 889 16.95 -17.24 2.54
CA SER A 889 17.38 -16.49 1.37
C SER A 889 16.35 -16.70 0.26
N ASP A 890 16.26 -15.81 -0.70
CA ASP A 890 15.43 -15.97 -1.90
C ASP A 890 16.03 -16.93 -2.94
N HIS A 891 17.28 -17.37 -2.77
CA HIS A 891 18.00 -18.32 -3.61
C HIS A 891 18.12 -19.71 -2.96
N ASP A 892 17.99 -20.75 -3.78
CA ASP A 892 18.36 -22.11 -3.40
C ASP A 892 19.86 -22.34 -3.63
N PRO A 893 20.56 -22.97 -2.69
CA PRO A 893 21.97 -23.31 -2.89
C PRO A 893 22.15 -24.46 -3.87
N SER A 894 23.22 -24.39 -4.68
CA SER A 894 23.62 -25.44 -5.60
C SER A 894 24.88 -26.18 -5.13
N VAL A 895 24.92 -27.51 -5.30
CA VAL A 895 26.03 -28.37 -4.85
C VAL A 895 26.52 -29.27 -5.98
N ALA A 896 27.77 -29.08 -6.37
CA ALA A 896 28.48 -29.99 -7.28
C ALA A 896 29.34 -30.96 -6.47
N ARG A 897 29.12 -32.24 -6.68
CA ARG A 897 29.95 -33.32 -6.11
C ARG A 897 30.88 -33.89 -7.20
N ILE A 898 32.16 -33.59 -7.10
CA ILE A 898 33.19 -33.89 -8.08
C ILE A 898 34.02 -35.08 -7.58
N VAL A 899 34.01 -36.20 -8.30
CA VAL A 899 34.90 -37.33 -8.02
C VAL A 899 36.30 -36.96 -8.46
N MET A 900 37.12 -36.54 -7.48
CA MET A 900 38.51 -36.20 -7.75
C MET A 900 39.38 -37.46 -7.83
N ASN A 901 39.76 -37.76 -9.05
CA ASN A 901 40.55 -38.98 -9.35
C ASN A 901 42.03 -38.74 -9.10
N ASN A 902 42.69 -39.65 -8.38
CA ASN A 902 44.12 -39.69 -8.25
C ASN A 902 44.60 -41.15 -8.27
N GLU A 903 45.94 -41.35 -8.30
CA GLU A 903 46.51 -42.68 -8.36
C GLU A 903 46.03 -43.60 -7.21
N ALA A 904 45.83 -43.03 -6.02
CA ALA A 904 45.37 -43.77 -4.84
C ALA A 904 43.90 -44.18 -4.97
N THR A 905 43.01 -43.29 -5.44
CA THR A 905 41.61 -43.60 -5.64
C THR A 905 41.41 -44.60 -6.79
N LEU A 906 42.21 -44.48 -7.86
CA LEU A 906 42.21 -45.40 -8.95
C LEU A 906 42.74 -46.79 -8.53
N CYS A 907 43.71 -46.83 -7.62
CA CYS A 907 44.16 -48.09 -7.00
C CYS A 907 43.04 -48.73 -6.16
N ALA A 908 42.33 -47.92 -5.32
CA ALA A 908 41.22 -48.43 -4.52
C ALA A 908 40.08 -49.00 -5.43
N LEU A 909 39.78 -48.29 -6.56
CA LEU A 909 38.83 -48.80 -7.53
C LEU A 909 39.31 -50.11 -8.16
N ALA A 910 40.59 -50.18 -8.61
CA ALA A 910 41.16 -51.41 -9.15
C ALA A 910 41.07 -52.58 -8.17
N GLN A 911 41.36 -52.36 -6.90
CA GLN A 911 41.20 -53.38 -5.84
C GLN A 911 39.78 -53.92 -5.71
N ARG A 912 38.80 -53.08 -5.97
CA ARG A 912 37.37 -53.44 -5.85
C ARG A 912 36.82 -54.16 -7.07
N VAL A 913 37.26 -53.78 -8.28
CA VAL A 913 36.66 -54.26 -9.52
C VAL A 913 37.48 -55.37 -10.22
N VAL A 914 38.71 -55.59 -9.79
CA VAL A 914 39.60 -56.62 -10.36
C VAL A 914 39.45 -57.93 -9.58
N ALA A 915 38.97 -58.99 -10.28
CA ALA A 915 38.64 -60.23 -9.64
C ALA A 915 39.88 -61.08 -9.15
N LYS A 916 41.09 -60.64 -9.42
CA LYS A 916 42.34 -61.34 -9.05
C LYS A 916 43.24 -60.39 -8.25
N ASP A 917 43.44 -60.65 -6.96
CA ASP A 917 44.24 -59.86 -6.06
C ASP A 917 45.66 -59.53 -6.57
N GLY A 918 46.32 -60.45 -7.19
CA GLY A 918 47.67 -60.26 -7.76
C GLY A 918 47.68 -59.26 -8.94
N VAL A 919 46.63 -59.24 -9.71
CA VAL A 919 46.45 -58.22 -10.78
C VAL A 919 46.15 -56.86 -10.19
N ALA A 920 45.22 -56.78 -9.21
CA ALA A 920 44.91 -55.54 -8.49
C ALA A 920 46.15 -54.94 -7.81
N THR A 921 46.93 -55.75 -7.14
CA THR A 921 48.23 -55.37 -6.52
C THR A 921 49.21 -54.83 -7.57
N SER A 922 49.35 -55.46 -8.71
CA SER A 922 50.21 -55.02 -9.82
C SER A 922 49.80 -53.69 -10.40
N LEU A 923 48.49 -53.49 -10.56
CA LEU A 923 47.92 -52.23 -11.04
C LEU A 923 48.18 -51.12 -10.03
N CYS A 924 47.93 -51.34 -8.74
CA CYS A 924 48.22 -50.39 -7.67
C CYS A 924 49.69 -49.99 -7.58
N ALA A 925 50.63 -50.97 -7.69
CA ALA A 925 52.05 -50.67 -7.71
C ALA A 925 52.47 -49.74 -8.85
N LYS A 926 51.79 -49.81 -10.01
CA LYS A 926 52.04 -48.85 -11.12
C LYS A 926 51.51 -47.48 -10.83
N LEU A 927 50.37 -47.37 -10.18
CA LEU A 927 49.77 -46.09 -9.75
C LEU A 927 50.60 -45.43 -8.64
N ASP A 928 51.04 -46.20 -7.67
CA ASP A 928 51.94 -45.69 -6.58
C ASP A 928 53.28 -45.17 -7.15
N ASN A 929 53.83 -45.86 -8.14
CA ASN A 929 55.03 -45.42 -8.83
C ASN A 929 54.78 -44.17 -9.67
N ALA A 930 53.61 -44.07 -10.32
CA ALA A 930 53.23 -42.88 -11.06
C ALA A 930 53.09 -41.66 -10.11
N ALA A 931 52.40 -41.81 -8.99
CA ALA A 931 52.27 -40.79 -7.96
C ALA A 931 53.63 -40.36 -7.43
N ALA A 932 54.53 -41.32 -7.07
CA ALA A 932 55.88 -41.03 -6.61
C ALA A 932 56.74 -40.32 -7.68
N ALA A 933 56.55 -40.61 -8.96
CA ALA A 933 57.23 -39.90 -10.04
C ALA A 933 56.73 -38.46 -10.19
N ARG A 934 55.42 -38.27 -10.13
CA ARG A 934 54.75 -36.94 -10.16
C ARG A 934 55.21 -36.07 -9.01
N ASN A 935 55.21 -36.56 -7.80
CA ASN A 935 55.67 -35.85 -6.61
C ASN A 935 57.17 -35.45 -6.67
N ARG A 936 57.97 -36.09 -7.47
CA ARG A 936 59.36 -35.70 -7.76
C ARG A 936 59.48 -34.76 -8.97
N GLY A 937 58.37 -34.30 -9.57
CA GLY A 937 58.36 -33.45 -10.73
C GLY A 937 58.69 -34.21 -12.09
N ASN A 938 58.77 -35.54 -12.09
CA ASN A 938 59.11 -36.30 -13.27
C ASN A 938 57.82 -36.75 -14.00
N LEU A 939 57.18 -35.80 -14.63
CA LEU A 939 55.88 -36.00 -15.34
C LEU A 939 55.99 -37.08 -16.44
N LYS A 940 57.10 -37.11 -17.17
CA LYS A 940 57.31 -38.14 -18.22
C LYS A 940 57.37 -39.56 -17.65
N ALA A 941 58.00 -39.77 -16.48
CA ALA A 941 58.00 -41.05 -15.81
C ALA A 941 56.61 -41.42 -15.29
N ALA A 942 55.87 -40.48 -14.72
CA ALA A 942 54.50 -40.69 -14.27
C ALA A 942 53.59 -41.14 -15.47
N GLN A 943 53.62 -40.43 -16.58
CA GLN A 943 52.86 -40.79 -17.79
C GLN A 943 53.21 -42.20 -18.32
N ASN A 944 54.49 -42.58 -18.31
CA ASN A 944 54.88 -43.93 -18.71
C ASN A 944 54.33 -45.00 -17.76
N MET A 945 54.24 -44.73 -16.47
CA MET A 945 53.67 -45.63 -15.47
C MET A 945 52.15 -45.78 -15.64
N LEU A 946 51.42 -44.65 -15.91
CA LEU A 946 50.00 -44.65 -16.24
C LEU A 946 49.73 -45.42 -17.56
N LYS A 947 50.57 -45.25 -18.56
CA LYS A 947 50.49 -46.05 -19.79
C LYS A 947 50.72 -47.55 -19.53
N ALA A 948 51.63 -47.90 -18.62
CA ALA A 948 51.84 -49.29 -18.23
C ALA A 948 50.62 -49.86 -17.46
N PHE A 949 49.96 -49.01 -16.65
CA PHE A 949 48.70 -49.35 -16.00
C PHE A 949 47.60 -49.62 -17.01
N THR A 950 47.33 -48.69 -17.94
CA THR A 950 46.26 -48.83 -18.95
C THR A 950 46.49 -50.04 -19.86
N ASN A 951 47.74 -50.34 -20.25
CA ASN A 951 48.12 -51.56 -21.04
C ASN A 951 47.81 -52.81 -20.25
N GLU A 952 48.06 -52.86 -18.93
CA GLU A 952 47.76 -54.04 -18.12
C GLU A 952 46.27 -54.23 -17.93
N VAL A 953 45.52 -53.12 -17.68
CA VAL A 953 44.05 -53.16 -17.61
C VAL A 953 43.45 -53.69 -18.88
N ASP A 954 43.90 -53.22 -20.06
CA ASP A 954 43.42 -53.70 -21.34
C ASP A 954 43.79 -55.22 -21.59
N ALA A 955 45.01 -55.62 -21.23
CA ALA A 955 45.44 -57.02 -21.29
C ALA A 955 44.65 -57.96 -20.36
N GLN A 956 44.06 -57.46 -19.31
CA GLN A 956 43.21 -58.17 -18.33
C GLN A 956 41.71 -58.07 -18.66
N ARG A 957 41.33 -57.29 -19.66
CA ARG A 957 39.95 -57.09 -20.13
C ARG A 957 39.28 -58.44 -20.44
N ALA A 958 38.08 -58.63 -19.96
CA ALA A 958 37.30 -59.91 -20.08
C ALA A 958 37.99 -61.12 -19.45
N LYS A 959 39.04 -60.96 -18.64
CA LYS A 959 39.75 -62.00 -17.91
C LYS A 959 39.71 -61.86 -16.42
N ALA A 960 40.32 -60.85 -15.92
CA ALA A 960 40.30 -60.45 -14.48
C ALA A 960 39.51 -59.20 -14.24
N ILE A 961 39.15 -58.46 -15.27
CA ILE A 961 38.42 -57.18 -15.22
C ILE A 961 37.26 -57.28 -16.24
N THR A 962 36.05 -56.89 -15.87
CA THR A 962 34.94 -56.79 -16.82
C THR A 962 35.24 -55.74 -17.92
N THR A 963 34.58 -55.83 -19.08
CA THR A 963 34.83 -54.88 -20.16
C THR A 963 34.50 -53.46 -19.73
N GLY A 964 33.36 -53.26 -19.04
CA GLY A 964 32.97 -51.95 -18.55
C GLY A 964 33.95 -51.39 -17.48
N ASP A 965 34.37 -52.21 -16.52
CA ASP A 965 35.36 -51.76 -15.50
C ASP A 965 36.73 -51.47 -16.13
N ALA A 966 37.15 -52.22 -17.18
CA ALA A 966 38.36 -51.95 -17.89
C ALA A 966 38.30 -50.62 -18.64
N ASP A 967 37.19 -50.33 -19.32
CA ASP A 967 36.96 -49.05 -19.98
C ASP A 967 36.99 -47.90 -18.99
N LEU A 968 36.33 -48.05 -17.82
CA LEU A 968 36.32 -47.09 -16.74
C LEU A 968 37.75 -46.86 -16.17
N LEU A 969 38.48 -47.90 -15.85
CA LEU A 969 39.85 -47.76 -15.34
C LEU A 969 40.81 -47.10 -16.31
N ILE A 970 40.68 -47.41 -17.64
CA ILE A 970 41.48 -46.77 -18.68
C ILE A 970 41.10 -45.30 -18.84
N LEU A 971 39.78 -44.98 -18.86
CA LEU A 971 39.30 -43.63 -18.92
C LEU A 971 39.83 -42.81 -17.76
N LEU A 972 39.67 -43.29 -16.52
CA LEU A 972 40.14 -42.61 -15.34
C LEU A 972 41.66 -42.43 -15.30
N ALA A 973 42.44 -43.46 -15.75
CA ALA A 973 43.91 -43.33 -15.83
C ALA A 973 44.34 -42.33 -16.91
N SER A 974 43.60 -42.16 -17.99
CA SER A 974 43.92 -41.20 -19.07
C SER A 974 43.71 -39.75 -18.61
N ARG A 975 42.99 -39.56 -17.52
CA ARG A 975 42.68 -38.25 -16.92
C ARG A 975 43.61 -37.92 -15.69
N LEU A 976 44.61 -38.81 -15.38
CA LEU A 976 45.69 -38.56 -14.46
C LEU A 976 46.94 -38.08 -15.23
#